data_249bb271589360850af91560d19ee7c1
#
_entry.id   249bb271589360850af91560d19ee7c1
#
_cell.length_a   1.000
_cell.length_b   1.000
_cell.length_c   1.000
_cell.angle_alpha   90.00
_cell.angle_beta   90.00
_cell.angle_gamma   90.00
#
_symmetry.space_group_name_H-M   'P 1'
#
loop_
_entity.id
_entity.type
_entity.pdbx_description
1 polymer ?
#
loop_
_entity_poly.entity_id
_entity_poly.type
_entity_poly.pdbx_seq_one_letter_code
_entity_poly.pdbx_strand_id
1 'polypeptide(L)'
;MAKYLVIVESPAKVKTIKKFLGKNYEVAASNGHVRDLPKSQLGVDVEHDFEPKYITIRGKGDILANLRKEVKKADKVYLATDPDREGEAISWHLSKALKLEGKDVNRISFNEITQSAVKASLKQPRDIDMNLVNAQQARRILDRMVGYKISPLLWAKVKRGLSAGRVQSVALRIICDREEEINAFIPEEYWTLDAELKIAGEKKPLLAKFYGDSESKMNISSREEMDRVMAEISKETFKVIEVKKGERVKKAPLPFTTSTLQQEASKALNFPISKTMRIAQQLYEGVDVKGQGTVGLITYLRTDSVRISEEADAQAHEYIGKNYGENYLATQTTAKKSGAKIQDAHEAIRPSDINRTPAMVKDSLSRDQFRLYQLIWKRFAASRMASAVYETTNVKIGAGNYRFTVSASKIAFDGFMSVYTSEDDEKAENNVLLKSIDESTELSLEKLDEKQHFTQPPAHYTEASLVKTLEELGIGRPSTYSPTITTILARRYIVKENKNIYVTELGEVVNQIMKESFPSIVDEHFTANMESLLDSVGEGTVNWKTVIENFYPDLEKAVEAAEKDLEKVKIEDEVTDVVCDVCGRNMVVKYGPHGKFLACPGFPECRNTKPYLEKIGVKCLKCGKEIVLKKTKKGRKYYGCENNPECDFMSWSRPVEEKCPKCGGYMVMKGSKIVCADEQCGYVTEKKEKNQE
;
A
#
# COMPACT_ATOMS: atom_id res chain seq x y z
N MET A 1 14.14 -36.68 -27.14
CA MET A 1 14.03 -35.21 -27.17
C MET A 1 12.65 -34.81 -26.62
N ALA A 2 12.52 -33.66 -25.94
CA ALA A 2 11.22 -33.20 -25.48
C ALA A 2 10.34 -32.84 -26.70
N LYS A 3 9.09 -33.34 -26.70
CA LYS A 3 8.12 -33.06 -27.78
C LYS A 3 7.45 -31.70 -27.61
N TYR A 4 7.38 -31.19 -26.38
CA TYR A 4 6.64 -29.99 -26.03
C TYR A 4 7.57 -28.96 -25.40
N LEU A 5 7.43 -27.70 -25.83
CA LEU A 5 8.12 -26.57 -25.21
C LEU A 5 7.10 -25.71 -24.49
N VAL A 6 7.33 -25.41 -23.20
CA VAL A 6 6.54 -24.49 -22.39
C VAL A 6 7.37 -23.23 -22.13
N ILE A 7 6.91 -22.08 -22.60
CA ILE A 7 7.60 -20.79 -22.40
C ILE A 7 6.86 -19.99 -21.34
N VAL A 8 7.56 -19.63 -20.26
CA VAL A 8 7.09 -18.81 -19.14
C VAL A 8 7.83 -17.48 -19.11
N GLU A 9 7.36 -16.51 -18.32
CA GLU A 9 8.03 -15.20 -18.25
C GLU A 9 9.21 -15.14 -17.28
N SER A 10 9.32 -16.04 -16.29
CA SER A 10 10.39 -15.95 -15.27
C SER A 10 11.16 -17.26 -15.06
N PRO A 11 12.47 -17.20 -14.73
CA PRO A 11 13.27 -18.37 -14.39
C PRO A 11 12.76 -19.12 -13.14
N ALA A 12 12.14 -18.42 -12.19
CA ALA A 12 11.57 -19.04 -11.00
C ALA A 12 10.44 -20.00 -11.37
N LYS A 13 9.54 -19.60 -12.28
CA LYS A 13 8.49 -20.47 -12.80
C LYS A 13 9.03 -21.69 -13.55
N VAL A 14 10.14 -21.55 -14.29
CA VAL A 14 10.79 -22.70 -14.94
C VAL A 14 11.11 -23.77 -13.92
N LYS A 15 11.75 -23.39 -12.81
CA LYS A 15 12.15 -24.32 -11.74
C LYS A 15 10.95 -25.07 -11.15
N THR A 16 9.85 -24.37 -10.96
CA THR A 16 8.63 -24.92 -10.36
C THR A 16 7.87 -25.80 -11.35
N ILE A 17 7.58 -25.29 -12.55
CA ILE A 17 6.74 -25.98 -13.54
C ILE A 17 7.44 -27.23 -14.13
N LYS A 18 8.77 -27.17 -14.34
CA LYS A 18 9.54 -28.31 -14.84
C LYS A 18 9.40 -29.55 -13.95
N LYS A 19 9.23 -29.38 -12.64
CA LYS A 19 9.02 -30.50 -11.71
C LYS A 19 7.64 -31.16 -11.85
N PHE A 20 6.64 -30.40 -12.32
CA PHE A 20 5.28 -30.90 -12.48
C PHE A 20 5.06 -31.63 -13.81
N LEU A 21 5.91 -31.35 -14.78
CA LEU A 21 5.81 -31.89 -16.15
C LEU A 21 6.79 -33.05 -16.34
N GLY A 22 6.39 -34.01 -17.14
CA GLY A 22 7.21 -35.19 -17.45
C GLY A 22 8.33 -34.89 -18.43
N LYS A 23 9.13 -35.91 -18.74
CA LYS A 23 10.32 -35.86 -19.62
C LYS A 23 10.05 -35.40 -21.07
N ASN A 24 8.79 -35.41 -21.50
CA ASN A 24 8.38 -34.92 -22.81
C ASN A 24 8.27 -33.42 -22.93
N TYR A 25 8.41 -32.68 -21.82
CA TYR A 25 8.29 -31.23 -21.75
C TYR A 25 9.64 -30.59 -21.45
N GLU A 26 10.02 -29.59 -22.22
CA GLU A 26 11.05 -28.63 -21.89
C GLU A 26 10.38 -27.33 -21.44
N VAL A 27 10.93 -26.67 -20.41
CA VAL A 27 10.42 -25.42 -19.90
C VAL A 27 11.50 -24.36 -19.98
N ALA A 28 11.20 -23.21 -20.59
CA ALA A 28 12.14 -22.14 -20.81
C ALA A 28 11.53 -20.77 -20.42
N ALA A 29 12.35 -19.78 -20.11
CA ALA A 29 11.88 -18.45 -19.72
C ALA A 29 12.24 -17.38 -20.76
N SER A 30 11.32 -16.42 -20.97
CA SER A 30 11.57 -15.18 -21.74
C SER A 30 12.22 -14.06 -20.91
N ASN A 31 12.23 -14.20 -19.58
CA ASN A 31 12.64 -13.15 -18.64
C ASN A 31 11.86 -11.84 -18.84
N GLY A 32 10.54 -11.92 -18.93
CA GLY A 32 9.61 -10.82 -19.18
C GLY A 32 9.47 -10.49 -20.68
N HIS A 33 9.12 -9.25 -21.00
CA HIS A 33 8.96 -8.78 -22.38
C HIS A 33 10.24 -8.93 -23.20
N VAL A 34 10.10 -9.34 -24.45
CA VAL A 34 11.21 -9.49 -25.42
C VAL A 34 11.22 -8.39 -26.48
N ARG A 35 10.07 -7.72 -26.69
CA ARG A 35 9.90 -6.58 -27.60
C ARG A 35 9.23 -5.43 -26.85
N ASP A 36 9.57 -4.21 -27.25
CA ASP A 36 8.95 -2.97 -26.74
C ASP A 36 9.10 -1.86 -27.78
N LEU A 37 8.43 -0.71 -27.57
CA LEU A 37 8.64 0.50 -28.35
C LEU A 37 10.06 1.04 -28.19
N PRO A 38 10.67 1.68 -29.19
CA PRO A 38 12.00 2.27 -29.10
C PRO A 38 12.08 3.29 -27.95
N LYS A 39 13.19 3.31 -27.20
CA LYS A 39 13.35 4.26 -26.08
C LYS A 39 13.59 5.71 -26.53
N SER A 40 14.23 5.90 -27.66
CA SER A 40 14.67 7.22 -28.19
C SER A 40 13.70 7.85 -29.19
N GLN A 41 12.59 7.21 -29.48
CA GLN A 41 11.58 7.67 -30.44
C GLN A 41 10.19 7.41 -29.85
N LEU A 42 9.17 8.11 -30.36
CA LEU A 42 7.79 7.83 -30.00
C LEU A 42 7.44 6.35 -30.28
N GLY A 43 7.86 5.86 -31.43
CA GLY A 43 7.68 4.49 -31.82
C GLY A 43 6.24 4.13 -32.20
N VAL A 44 5.42 5.12 -32.50
CA VAL A 44 4.03 5.01 -32.96
C VAL A 44 3.89 5.92 -34.16
N ASP A 45 3.35 5.40 -35.26
CA ASP A 45 3.09 6.17 -36.48
C ASP A 45 1.75 6.89 -36.35
N VAL A 46 1.80 8.17 -36.02
CA VAL A 46 0.61 8.98 -35.75
C VAL A 46 -0.12 9.41 -37.05
N GLU A 47 0.55 9.32 -38.18
CA GLU A 47 -0.01 9.65 -39.50
C GLU A 47 -0.68 8.45 -40.19
N HIS A 48 -0.25 7.23 -39.80
CA HIS A 48 -0.75 6.00 -40.38
C HIS A 48 -1.32 5.07 -39.31
N ASP A 49 -2.53 5.38 -38.85
CA ASP A 49 -3.39 4.50 -38.06
C ASP A 49 -2.77 4.04 -36.72
N PHE A 50 -1.87 4.87 -36.13
CA PHE A 50 -1.21 4.64 -34.85
C PHE A 50 -0.45 3.30 -34.73
N GLU A 51 0.06 2.78 -35.86
CA GLU A 51 0.77 1.51 -35.86
C GLU A 51 2.05 1.56 -35.00
N PRO A 52 2.19 0.62 -34.00
CA PRO A 52 3.33 0.60 -33.12
C PRO A 52 4.54 -0.11 -33.75
N LYS A 53 5.68 0.56 -33.70
CA LYS A 53 6.95 -0.01 -34.17
C LYS A 53 7.67 -0.75 -33.04
N TYR A 54 7.38 -2.02 -32.88
CA TYR A 54 8.05 -2.85 -31.88
C TYR A 54 9.46 -3.28 -32.32
N ILE A 55 10.43 -3.14 -31.41
CA ILE A 55 11.80 -3.61 -31.58
C ILE A 55 12.16 -4.60 -30.48
N THR A 56 13.17 -5.45 -30.74
CA THR A 56 13.73 -6.32 -29.72
C THR A 56 14.39 -5.48 -28.61
N ILE A 57 14.06 -5.76 -27.36
CA ILE A 57 14.65 -5.08 -26.20
C ILE A 57 16.15 -5.41 -26.15
N ARG A 58 16.99 -4.37 -25.94
CA ARG A 58 18.44 -4.54 -25.79
C ARG A 58 18.77 -5.56 -24.68
N GLY A 59 19.62 -6.53 -24.98
CA GLY A 59 20.00 -7.61 -24.05
C GLY A 59 19.09 -8.84 -24.11
N LYS A 60 18.04 -8.86 -24.96
CA LYS A 60 17.16 -10.03 -25.16
C LYS A 60 17.56 -10.92 -26.34
N GLY A 61 18.58 -10.55 -27.10
CA GLY A 61 19.04 -11.30 -28.28
C GLY A 61 19.40 -12.74 -27.97
N ASP A 62 20.22 -12.98 -26.94
CA ASP A 62 20.66 -14.32 -26.54
C ASP A 62 19.51 -15.20 -26.06
N ILE A 63 18.58 -14.61 -25.29
CA ILE A 63 17.37 -15.28 -24.81
C ILE A 63 16.54 -15.75 -26.00
N LEU A 64 16.29 -14.85 -26.97
CA LEU A 64 15.54 -15.20 -28.18
C LEU A 64 16.28 -16.24 -29.04
N ALA A 65 17.60 -16.15 -29.14
CA ALA A 65 18.40 -17.16 -29.87
C ALA A 65 18.28 -18.53 -29.23
N ASN A 66 18.34 -18.63 -27.91
CA ASN A 66 18.17 -19.88 -27.18
C ASN A 66 16.73 -20.41 -27.32
N LEU A 67 15.71 -19.56 -27.16
CA LEU A 67 14.32 -19.97 -27.35
C LEU A 67 14.07 -20.49 -28.78
N ARG A 68 14.64 -19.85 -29.82
CA ARG A 68 14.54 -20.34 -31.21
C ARG A 68 15.15 -21.73 -31.40
N LYS A 69 16.24 -22.05 -30.69
CA LYS A 69 16.84 -23.40 -30.74
C LYS A 69 15.89 -24.43 -30.13
N GLU A 70 15.25 -24.10 -29.00
CA GLU A 70 14.29 -25.02 -28.37
C GLU A 70 13.00 -25.16 -29.20
N VAL A 71 12.48 -24.07 -29.78
CA VAL A 71 11.32 -24.09 -30.69
C VAL A 71 11.55 -25.01 -31.89
N LYS A 72 12.77 -25.04 -32.45
CA LYS A 72 13.11 -25.95 -33.57
C LYS A 72 13.04 -27.42 -33.20
N LYS A 73 13.32 -27.77 -31.94
CA LYS A 73 13.31 -29.16 -31.44
C LYS A 73 11.91 -29.63 -31.03
N ALA A 74 11.00 -28.70 -30.74
CA ALA A 74 9.67 -29.02 -30.25
C ALA A 74 8.66 -29.18 -31.36
N ASP A 75 7.76 -30.17 -31.23
CA ASP A 75 6.62 -30.36 -32.09
C ASP A 75 5.53 -29.33 -31.82
N LYS A 76 5.33 -29.01 -30.55
CA LYS A 76 4.30 -28.06 -30.06
C LYS A 76 4.87 -27.10 -29.04
N VAL A 77 4.40 -25.83 -29.06
CA VAL A 77 4.79 -24.75 -28.15
C VAL A 77 3.60 -24.29 -27.33
N TYR A 78 3.76 -24.25 -26.00
CA TYR A 78 2.81 -23.66 -25.09
C TYR A 78 3.37 -22.34 -24.57
N LEU A 79 2.58 -21.26 -24.68
CA LEU A 79 2.88 -19.95 -24.11
C LEU A 79 2.17 -19.85 -22.76
N ALA A 80 2.92 -19.96 -21.67
CA ALA A 80 2.43 -20.13 -20.30
C ALA A 80 2.78 -18.93 -19.40
N THR A 81 2.55 -17.73 -19.91
CA THR A 81 2.74 -16.47 -19.15
C THR A 81 1.56 -16.22 -18.22
N ASP A 82 1.66 -15.19 -17.34
CA ASP A 82 0.64 -14.84 -16.35
C ASP A 82 -0.77 -14.67 -16.97
N PRO A 83 -1.83 -14.85 -16.19
CA PRO A 83 -3.22 -14.79 -16.70
C PRO A 83 -3.76 -13.37 -16.86
N ASP A 84 -2.91 -12.35 -16.94
CA ASP A 84 -3.30 -10.96 -17.16
C ASP A 84 -2.97 -10.46 -18.57
N ARG A 85 -3.39 -9.21 -18.89
CA ARG A 85 -3.12 -8.58 -20.21
C ARG A 85 -1.62 -8.41 -20.49
N GLU A 86 -0.77 -8.25 -19.45
CA GLU A 86 0.69 -8.19 -19.64
C GLU A 86 1.24 -9.55 -20.09
N GLY A 87 0.79 -10.64 -19.45
CA GLY A 87 1.15 -11.99 -19.84
C GLY A 87 0.65 -12.33 -21.25
N GLU A 88 -0.55 -11.90 -21.63
CA GLU A 88 -1.08 -12.08 -22.98
C GLU A 88 -0.23 -11.35 -24.04
N ALA A 89 0.16 -10.11 -23.76
CA ALA A 89 1.05 -9.34 -24.64
C ALA A 89 2.45 -9.96 -24.73
N ILE A 90 3.00 -10.49 -23.62
CA ILE A 90 4.28 -11.22 -23.66
C ILE A 90 4.17 -12.44 -24.58
N SER A 91 3.09 -13.22 -24.48
CA SER A 91 2.83 -14.37 -25.34
C SER A 91 2.75 -13.97 -26.80
N TRP A 92 2.03 -12.91 -27.14
CA TRP A 92 1.93 -12.37 -28.49
C TRP A 92 3.29 -11.88 -29.03
N HIS A 93 4.05 -11.13 -28.20
CA HIS A 93 5.39 -10.69 -28.60
C HIS A 93 6.35 -11.86 -28.83
N LEU A 94 6.26 -12.93 -28.03
CA LEU A 94 7.04 -14.15 -28.23
C LEU A 94 6.66 -14.84 -29.52
N SER A 95 5.36 -14.99 -29.82
CA SER A 95 4.89 -15.59 -31.08
C SER A 95 5.47 -14.88 -32.30
N LYS A 96 5.44 -13.53 -32.29
CA LYS A 96 6.02 -12.73 -33.39
C LYS A 96 7.56 -12.79 -33.43
N ALA A 97 8.24 -12.66 -32.27
CA ALA A 97 9.71 -12.63 -32.21
C ALA A 97 10.35 -13.99 -32.56
N LEU A 98 9.68 -15.08 -32.22
CA LEU A 98 10.15 -16.45 -32.51
C LEU A 98 9.65 -16.99 -33.87
N LYS A 99 8.79 -16.23 -34.57
CA LYS A 99 8.19 -16.59 -35.86
C LYS A 99 7.47 -17.94 -35.78
N LEU A 100 6.49 -18.00 -34.87
CA LEU A 100 5.76 -19.23 -34.59
C LEU A 100 4.60 -19.49 -35.58
N GLU A 101 4.41 -18.67 -36.61
CA GLU A 101 3.45 -18.91 -37.67
C GLU A 101 3.73 -20.24 -38.34
N GLY A 102 2.72 -21.09 -38.43
CA GLY A 102 2.84 -22.47 -39.03
C GLY A 102 3.30 -23.55 -38.04
N LYS A 103 3.55 -23.22 -36.78
CA LYS A 103 3.76 -24.19 -35.67
C LYS A 103 2.46 -24.42 -34.89
N ASP A 104 2.33 -25.60 -34.29
CA ASP A 104 1.26 -25.84 -33.30
C ASP A 104 1.59 -25.07 -32.01
N VAL A 105 0.91 -23.94 -31.80
CA VAL A 105 1.15 -23.00 -30.69
C VAL A 105 -0.15 -22.72 -29.97
N ASN A 106 -0.14 -22.91 -28.65
CA ASN A 106 -1.29 -22.58 -27.81
C ASN A 106 -0.89 -21.78 -26.60
N ARG A 107 -1.83 -20.98 -26.16
CA ARG A 107 -1.80 -20.27 -24.89
C ARG A 107 -2.37 -21.15 -23.78
N ILE A 108 -1.69 -21.23 -22.66
CA ILE A 108 -2.21 -21.79 -21.40
C ILE A 108 -2.05 -20.77 -20.27
N SER A 109 -3.01 -20.72 -19.38
CA SER A 109 -2.97 -19.87 -18.20
C SER A 109 -3.49 -20.61 -16.98
N PHE A 110 -3.00 -20.22 -15.81
CA PHE A 110 -3.39 -20.78 -14.52
C PHE A 110 -3.27 -19.73 -13.43
N ASN A 111 -4.21 -19.72 -12.49
CA ASN A 111 -4.25 -18.77 -11.39
C ASN A 111 -3.31 -19.14 -10.23
N GLU A 112 -2.81 -20.38 -10.20
CA GLU A 112 -1.88 -20.88 -9.19
C GLU A 112 -0.86 -21.83 -9.81
N ILE A 113 0.34 -21.87 -9.27
CA ILE A 113 1.41 -22.74 -9.77
C ILE A 113 1.45 -24.02 -8.93
N THR A 114 0.43 -24.86 -9.11
CA THR A 114 0.30 -26.20 -8.54
C THR A 114 0.37 -27.26 -9.65
N GLN A 115 0.68 -28.50 -9.28
CA GLN A 115 0.75 -29.59 -10.26
C GLN A 115 -0.62 -29.84 -10.93
N SER A 116 -1.70 -29.77 -10.16
CA SER A 116 -3.08 -29.93 -10.64
C SER A 116 -3.45 -28.84 -11.63
N ALA A 117 -3.28 -27.58 -11.28
CA ALA A 117 -3.62 -26.43 -12.11
C ALA A 117 -2.82 -26.40 -13.43
N VAL A 118 -1.52 -26.65 -13.38
CA VAL A 118 -0.66 -26.71 -14.57
C VAL A 118 -1.06 -27.86 -15.47
N LYS A 119 -1.35 -29.05 -14.94
CA LYS A 119 -1.82 -30.19 -15.76
C LYS A 119 -3.22 -29.98 -16.33
N ALA A 120 -4.10 -29.33 -15.59
CA ALA A 120 -5.44 -28.99 -16.06
C ALA A 120 -5.39 -27.98 -17.22
N SER A 121 -4.54 -26.95 -17.13
CA SER A 121 -4.39 -25.94 -18.20
C SER A 121 -3.85 -26.53 -19.51
N LEU A 122 -3.00 -27.55 -19.45
CA LEU A 122 -2.52 -28.27 -20.66
C LEU A 122 -3.63 -29.03 -21.39
N LYS A 123 -4.73 -29.37 -20.69
CA LYS A 123 -5.90 -30.04 -21.30
C LYS A 123 -6.89 -29.05 -21.91
N GLN A 124 -6.77 -27.79 -21.62
CA GLN A 124 -7.65 -26.69 -22.08
C GLN A 124 -6.82 -25.57 -22.72
N PRO A 125 -6.02 -25.88 -23.75
CA PRO A 125 -5.26 -24.86 -24.44
C PRO A 125 -6.18 -23.96 -25.27
N ARG A 126 -5.80 -22.69 -25.45
CA ARG A 126 -6.55 -21.72 -26.24
C ARG A 126 -5.63 -20.92 -27.16
N ASP A 127 -6.20 -20.12 -28.01
CA ASP A 127 -5.47 -19.11 -28.78
C ASP A 127 -5.10 -17.92 -27.90
N ILE A 128 -4.17 -17.07 -28.39
CA ILE A 128 -3.86 -15.79 -27.80
C ILE A 128 -5.09 -14.90 -27.91
N ASP A 129 -5.51 -14.31 -26.79
CA ASP A 129 -6.61 -13.35 -26.75
C ASP A 129 -6.14 -11.97 -27.25
N MET A 130 -6.51 -11.65 -28.49
CA MET A 130 -6.12 -10.41 -29.11
C MET A 130 -6.77 -9.18 -28.50
N ASN A 131 -7.91 -9.31 -27.81
CA ASN A 131 -8.53 -8.18 -27.11
C ASN A 131 -7.68 -7.77 -25.91
N LEU A 132 -7.19 -8.73 -25.13
CA LEU A 132 -6.25 -8.47 -24.02
C LEU A 132 -4.91 -7.91 -24.52
N VAL A 133 -4.39 -8.42 -25.66
CA VAL A 133 -3.20 -7.88 -26.31
C VAL A 133 -3.43 -6.42 -26.71
N ASN A 134 -4.56 -6.12 -27.33
CA ASN A 134 -4.92 -4.77 -27.78
C ASN A 134 -5.10 -3.82 -26.60
N ALA A 135 -5.70 -4.26 -25.50
CA ALA A 135 -5.82 -3.46 -24.27
C ALA A 135 -4.44 -3.10 -23.68
N GLN A 136 -3.50 -4.04 -23.70
CA GLN A 136 -2.13 -3.78 -23.26
C GLN A 136 -1.40 -2.84 -24.24
N GLN A 137 -1.56 -3.03 -25.56
CA GLN A 137 -0.98 -2.14 -26.58
C GLN A 137 -1.51 -0.72 -26.43
N ALA A 138 -2.83 -0.54 -26.32
CA ALA A 138 -3.45 0.76 -26.12
C ALA A 138 -2.87 1.47 -24.89
N ARG A 139 -2.82 0.78 -23.75
CA ARG A 139 -2.21 1.32 -22.53
C ARG A 139 -0.76 1.73 -22.78
N ARG A 140 0.03 0.85 -23.39
CA ARG A 140 1.46 1.11 -23.65
C ARG A 140 1.68 2.31 -24.54
N ILE A 141 0.84 2.46 -25.58
CA ILE A 141 0.90 3.58 -26.52
C ILE A 141 0.48 4.89 -25.84
N LEU A 142 -0.63 4.91 -25.11
CA LEU A 142 -1.10 6.09 -24.36
C LEU A 142 -0.04 6.57 -23.36
N ASP A 143 0.51 5.65 -22.55
CA ASP A 143 1.55 6.00 -21.59
C ASP A 143 2.85 6.46 -22.28
N ARG A 144 3.15 5.91 -23.47
CA ARG A 144 4.25 6.37 -24.32
C ARG A 144 4.02 7.78 -24.85
N MET A 145 2.84 8.08 -25.36
CA MET A 145 2.51 9.41 -25.89
C MET A 145 2.63 10.49 -24.82
N VAL A 146 1.99 10.29 -23.68
CA VAL A 146 2.07 11.21 -22.53
C VAL A 146 3.52 11.39 -22.06
N GLY A 147 4.20 10.28 -21.78
CA GLY A 147 5.57 10.34 -21.26
C GLY A 147 6.56 10.95 -22.25
N TYR A 148 6.45 10.64 -23.53
CA TYR A 148 7.37 11.11 -24.58
C TYR A 148 7.15 12.56 -24.97
N LYS A 149 5.90 13.03 -24.98
CA LYS A 149 5.56 14.42 -25.31
C LYS A 149 5.79 15.37 -24.14
N ILE A 150 5.36 15.03 -22.92
CA ILE A 150 5.40 15.94 -21.76
C ILE A 150 6.75 15.91 -21.03
N SER A 151 7.41 14.73 -20.89
CA SER A 151 8.66 14.67 -20.11
C SER A 151 9.79 15.55 -20.68
N PRO A 152 10.03 15.66 -22.00
CA PRO A 152 11.02 16.58 -22.55
C PRO A 152 10.72 18.04 -22.24
N LEU A 153 9.44 18.44 -22.23
CA LEU A 153 9.02 19.78 -21.83
C LEU A 153 9.40 20.08 -20.37
N LEU A 154 9.12 19.15 -19.45
CA LEU A 154 9.57 19.27 -18.07
C LEU A 154 11.10 19.36 -17.95
N TRP A 155 11.86 18.68 -18.84
CA TRP A 155 13.33 18.78 -18.83
C TRP A 155 13.82 20.14 -19.29
N ALA A 156 13.16 20.72 -20.28
CA ALA A 156 13.52 22.03 -20.83
C ALA A 156 13.15 23.17 -19.89
N LYS A 157 12.01 23.05 -19.22
CA LYS A 157 11.42 24.14 -18.42
C LYS A 157 11.76 24.05 -16.91
N VAL A 158 12.03 22.87 -16.37
CA VAL A 158 12.31 22.63 -14.94
C VAL A 158 13.68 21.97 -14.77
N LYS A 159 13.78 20.63 -15.00
CA LYS A 159 15.00 19.87 -14.74
C LYS A 159 15.03 18.55 -15.50
N ARG A 160 16.23 18.16 -15.99
CA ARG A 160 16.43 16.84 -16.62
C ARG A 160 16.12 15.69 -15.66
N GLY A 161 15.54 14.61 -16.21
CA GLY A 161 15.24 13.37 -15.49
C GLY A 161 13.85 13.32 -14.87
N LEU A 162 13.04 14.37 -15.01
CA LEU A 162 11.62 14.35 -14.62
C LEU A 162 10.81 13.50 -15.60
N SER A 163 9.63 13.07 -15.19
CA SER A 163 8.70 12.34 -16.05
C SER A 163 7.27 12.68 -15.71
N ALA A 164 6.44 12.76 -16.74
CA ALA A 164 4.98 12.79 -16.62
C ALA A 164 4.42 11.44 -17.09
N GLY A 165 3.24 11.10 -16.59
CA GLY A 165 2.49 9.93 -17.00
C GLY A 165 1.08 10.02 -16.41
N ARG A 166 0.07 9.46 -17.08
CA ARG A 166 -1.33 9.61 -16.69
C ARG A 166 -1.57 9.32 -15.20
N VAL A 167 -1.40 8.08 -14.79
CA VAL A 167 -1.66 7.67 -13.40
C VAL A 167 -0.71 8.32 -12.40
N GLN A 168 0.57 8.49 -12.74
CA GLN A 168 1.53 9.10 -11.80
C GLN A 168 1.26 10.58 -11.55
N SER A 169 0.80 11.34 -12.57
CA SER A 169 0.52 12.77 -12.42
C SER A 169 -0.76 13.00 -11.61
N VAL A 170 -1.79 12.18 -11.81
CA VAL A 170 -3.00 12.23 -10.98
C VAL A 170 -2.71 11.82 -9.55
N ALA A 171 -1.91 10.77 -9.32
CA ALA A 171 -1.51 10.39 -7.97
C ALA A 171 -0.74 11.50 -7.26
N LEU A 172 0.13 12.24 -7.97
CA LEU A 172 0.80 13.41 -7.41
C LEU A 172 -0.19 14.52 -7.09
N ARG A 173 -1.14 14.82 -7.97
CA ARG A 173 -2.18 15.82 -7.74
C ARG A 173 -2.99 15.52 -6.48
N ILE A 174 -3.48 14.30 -6.32
CA ILE A 174 -4.24 13.86 -5.14
C ILE A 174 -3.45 14.12 -3.84
N ILE A 175 -2.14 13.89 -3.86
CA ILE A 175 -1.28 14.15 -2.70
C ILE A 175 -1.14 15.66 -2.47
N CYS A 176 -0.92 16.45 -3.53
CA CYS A 176 -0.81 17.92 -3.43
C CYS A 176 -2.12 18.54 -2.91
N ASP A 177 -3.26 18.13 -3.46
CA ASP A 177 -4.57 18.64 -3.04
C ASP A 177 -4.81 18.32 -1.53
N ARG A 178 -4.37 17.16 -1.03
CA ARG A 178 -4.40 16.82 0.40
C ARG A 178 -3.47 17.72 1.24
N GLU A 179 -2.28 18.04 0.78
CA GLU A 179 -1.39 18.98 1.48
C GLU A 179 -2.00 20.40 1.50
N GLU A 180 -2.67 20.82 0.42
CA GLU A 180 -3.41 22.09 0.39
C GLU A 180 -4.55 22.08 1.42
N GLU A 181 -5.33 20.98 1.52
CA GLU A 181 -6.37 20.82 2.56
C GLU A 181 -5.80 20.91 3.98
N ILE A 182 -4.66 20.24 4.24
CA ILE A 182 -4.00 20.25 5.55
C ILE A 182 -3.52 21.66 5.89
N ASN A 183 -2.90 22.36 4.96
CA ASN A 183 -2.36 23.70 5.15
C ASN A 183 -3.43 24.77 5.29
N ALA A 184 -4.58 24.59 4.65
CA ALA A 184 -5.73 25.51 4.74
C ALA A 184 -6.64 25.20 5.94
N PHE A 185 -6.39 24.11 6.67
CA PHE A 185 -7.26 23.68 7.75
C PHE A 185 -7.21 24.64 8.95
N ILE A 186 -8.37 25.04 9.41
CA ILE A 186 -8.53 25.88 10.60
C ILE A 186 -9.13 25.00 11.71
N PRO A 187 -8.41 24.78 12.82
CA PRO A 187 -8.94 24.01 13.95
C PRO A 187 -10.17 24.70 14.57
N GLU A 188 -11.23 23.93 14.75
CA GLU A 188 -12.44 24.36 15.47
C GLU A 188 -12.45 23.76 16.87
N GLU A 189 -12.77 24.58 17.86
CA GLU A 189 -12.89 24.19 19.27
C GLU A 189 -14.16 23.34 19.46
N TYR A 190 -14.03 22.26 20.22
CA TYR A 190 -15.16 21.54 20.77
C TYR A 190 -14.82 20.92 22.11
N TRP A 191 -15.85 20.59 22.87
CA TRP A 191 -15.70 20.04 24.21
C TRP A 191 -16.38 18.69 24.33
N THR A 192 -15.83 17.84 25.18
CA THR A 192 -16.46 16.58 25.61
C THR A 192 -16.64 16.59 27.11
N LEU A 193 -17.73 15.97 27.56
CA LEU A 193 -18.06 15.87 28.97
C LEU A 193 -18.33 14.40 29.30
N ASP A 194 -17.57 13.86 30.22
CA ASP A 194 -17.75 12.52 30.76
C ASP A 194 -18.22 12.63 32.23
N ALA A 195 -19.20 11.79 32.60
CA ALA A 195 -19.67 11.68 33.99
C ALA A 195 -19.15 10.37 34.58
N GLU A 196 -18.42 10.41 35.69
CA GLU A 196 -18.07 9.27 36.49
C GLU A 196 -19.19 9.03 37.51
N LEU A 197 -19.93 7.95 37.32
CA LEU A 197 -21.10 7.60 38.10
C LEU A 197 -20.83 6.36 38.92
N LYS A 198 -21.05 6.46 40.24
CA LYS A 198 -20.95 5.31 41.15
C LYS A 198 -22.23 4.53 41.18
N ILE A 199 -22.10 3.21 41.08
CA ILE A 199 -23.16 2.24 41.26
C ILE A 199 -23.00 1.62 42.64
N ALA A 200 -24.07 1.48 43.40
CA ALA A 200 -24.04 0.84 44.72
C ALA A 200 -23.52 -0.60 44.63
N GLY A 201 -22.47 -0.95 45.40
CA GLY A 201 -21.84 -2.25 45.40
C GLY A 201 -20.71 -2.45 44.38
N GLU A 202 -20.51 -1.54 43.42
CA GLU A 202 -19.42 -1.64 42.46
C GLU A 202 -18.18 -0.84 42.88
N LYS A 203 -16.99 -1.39 42.59
CA LYS A 203 -15.69 -0.76 42.96
C LYS A 203 -15.21 0.29 41.97
N LYS A 204 -15.68 0.23 40.72
CA LYS A 204 -15.28 1.15 39.65
C LYS A 204 -16.44 2.02 39.24
N PRO A 205 -16.23 3.31 38.98
CA PRO A 205 -17.28 4.16 38.46
C PRO A 205 -17.64 3.78 37.02
N LEU A 206 -18.91 4.03 36.66
CA LEU A 206 -19.42 3.93 35.31
C LEU A 206 -19.09 5.24 34.59
N LEU A 207 -18.37 5.16 33.47
CA LEU A 207 -18.03 6.33 32.65
C LEU A 207 -19.12 6.57 31.62
N ALA A 208 -19.93 7.61 31.80
CA ALA A 208 -21.02 7.97 30.90
C ALA A 208 -20.64 9.20 30.08
N LYS A 209 -20.79 9.10 28.76
CA LYS A 209 -20.49 10.19 27.83
C LYS A 209 -21.71 11.08 27.61
N PHE A 210 -21.51 12.39 27.64
CA PHE A 210 -22.54 13.36 27.30
C PHE A 210 -23.04 13.10 25.86
N TYR A 211 -24.32 13.12 25.69
CA TYR A 211 -24.97 12.91 24.40
C TYR A 211 -25.61 14.19 23.87
N GLY A 212 -26.29 14.93 24.72
CA GLY A 212 -27.05 16.13 24.38
C GLY A 212 -28.20 16.38 25.37
N ASP A 213 -29.26 16.94 24.85
CA ASP A 213 -30.48 17.18 25.63
C ASP A 213 -31.52 16.04 25.44
N SER A 214 -32.73 16.26 25.96
CA SER A 214 -33.82 15.27 25.83
C SER A 214 -34.33 15.11 24.40
N GLU A 215 -34.07 16.06 23.51
CA GLU A 215 -34.62 16.10 22.15
C GLU A 215 -33.56 15.73 21.10
N SER A 216 -32.30 16.14 21.29
CA SER A 216 -31.27 16.02 20.27
C SER A 216 -29.86 15.78 20.81
N LYS A 217 -28.99 15.31 19.92
CA LYS A 217 -27.55 15.28 20.15
C LYS A 217 -27.00 16.71 20.12
N MET A 218 -26.22 17.09 21.14
CA MET A 218 -25.55 18.39 21.20
C MET A 218 -24.03 18.23 21.09
N ASN A 219 -23.43 19.17 20.38
CA ASN A 219 -21.97 19.37 20.40
C ASN A 219 -21.70 20.64 21.17
N ILE A 220 -20.88 20.59 22.21
CA ILE A 220 -20.48 21.75 23.02
C ILE A 220 -19.32 22.42 22.29
N SER A 221 -19.52 23.66 21.87
CA SER A 221 -18.61 24.39 20.99
C SER A 221 -17.79 25.48 21.66
N SER A 222 -18.11 25.83 22.93
CA SER A 222 -17.40 26.87 23.65
C SER A 222 -17.30 26.58 25.15
N ARG A 223 -16.40 27.29 25.82
CA ARG A 223 -16.25 27.25 27.27
C ARG A 223 -17.51 27.72 27.98
N GLU A 224 -18.15 28.78 27.51
CA GLU A 224 -19.37 29.34 28.10
C GLU A 224 -20.52 28.35 28.05
N GLU A 225 -20.64 27.60 26.93
CA GLU A 225 -21.63 26.55 26.79
C GLU A 225 -21.36 25.39 27.74
N MET A 226 -20.09 24.99 27.87
CA MET A 226 -19.68 23.95 28.81
C MET A 226 -19.99 24.35 30.26
N ASP A 227 -19.64 25.55 30.68
CA ASP A 227 -19.88 26.05 32.03
C ASP A 227 -21.39 26.09 32.36
N ARG A 228 -22.24 26.48 31.40
CA ARG A 228 -23.69 26.44 31.54
C ARG A 228 -24.20 25.01 31.74
N VAL A 229 -23.82 24.09 30.86
CA VAL A 229 -24.19 22.68 30.92
C VAL A 229 -23.74 22.03 32.23
N MET A 230 -22.51 22.29 32.66
CA MET A 230 -21.96 21.81 33.93
C MET A 230 -22.74 22.34 35.14
N ALA A 231 -23.07 23.65 35.17
CA ALA A 231 -23.83 24.28 36.26
C ALA A 231 -25.27 23.74 36.40
N GLU A 232 -25.90 23.39 35.29
CA GLU A 232 -27.22 22.76 35.26
C GLU A 232 -27.15 21.30 35.71
N ILE A 233 -26.25 20.50 35.14
CA ILE A 233 -26.10 19.06 35.42
C ILE A 233 -25.69 18.81 36.90
N SER A 234 -24.82 19.64 37.46
CA SER A 234 -24.32 19.45 38.83
C SER A 234 -25.41 19.49 39.92
N LYS A 235 -26.59 20.02 39.60
CA LYS A 235 -27.77 20.11 40.50
C LYS A 235 -28.73 18.94 40.32
N GLU A 236 -28.53 18.14 39.31
CA GLU A 236 -29.45 17.09 38.90
C GLU A 236 -29.08 15.70 39.46
N THR A 237 -30.08 14.88 39.60
CA THR A 237 -29.88 13.47 39.95
C THR A 237 -29.74 12.64 38.68
N PHE A 238 -28.76 11.75 38.65
CA PHE A 238 -28.56 10.86 37.55
C PHE A 238 -29.46 9.61 37.69
N LYS A 239 -30.23 9.32 36.63
CA LYS A 239 -31.13 8.16 36.60
C LYS A 239 -31.00 7.39 35.29
N VAL A 240 -31.02 6.07 35.37
CA VAL A 240 -31.12 5.24 34.18
C VAL A 240 -32.53 5.44 33.56
N ILE A 241 -32.59 5.84 32.30
CA ILE A 241 -33.83 6.08 31.57
C ILE A 241 -34.19 4.88 30.67
N GLU A 242 -33.19 4.30 30.07
CA GLU A 242 -33.39 3.19 29.10
C GLU A 242 -32.18 2.26 29.13
N VAL A 243 -32.44 0.96 29.15
CA VAL A 243 -31.42 -0.07 28.96
C VAL A 243 -31.80 -0.90 27.74
N LYS A 244 -31.09 -0.69 26.63
CA LYS A 244 -31.33 -1.43 25.39
C LYS A 244 -30.28 -2.52 25.20
N LYS A 245 -30.72 -3.79 25.30
CA LYS A 245 -29.90 -4.95 24.97
C LYS A 245 -30.16 -5.37 23.52
N GLY A 246 -29.11 -5.78 22.82
CA GLY A 246 -29.21 -6.20 21.43
C GLY A 246 -28.00 -7.01 20.98
N GLU A 247 -28.01 -7.35 19.73
CA GLU A 247 -26.89 -8.06 19.11
C GLU A 247 -26.32 -7.23 17.96
N ARG A 248 -24.99 -7.30 17.80
CA ARG A 248 -24.28 -6.73 16.67
C ARG A 248 -23.48 -7.80 15.96
N VAL A 249 -23.77 -8.03 14.69
CA VAL A 249 -23.04 -8.99 13.85
C VAL A 249 -21.88 -8.28 13.15
N LYS A 250 -20.68 -8.79 13.35
CA LYS A 250 -19.47 -8.38 12.61
C LYS A 250 -19.21 -9.40 11.52
N LYS A 251 -19.39 -8.99 10.28
CA LYS A 251 -19.22 -9.86 9.10
C LYS A 251 -17.75 -10.26 8.92
N ALA A 252 -17.53 -11.48 8.46
CA ALA A 252 -16.23 -11.96 8.04
C ALA A 252 -15.66 -11.08 6.91
N PRO A 253 -14.35 -10.78 6.93
CA PRO A 253 -13.72 -9.98 5.89
C PRO A 253 -13.65 -10.76 4.58
N LEU A 254 -13.72 -10.05 3.44
CA LEU A 254 -13.52 -10.65 2.12
C LEU A 254 -12.05 -11.12 1.96
N PRO A 255 -11.78 -12.11 1.08
CA PRO A 255 -10.42 -12.48 0.74
C PRO A 255 -9.68 -11.31 0.07
N PHE A 256 -8.36 -11.38 0.02
CA PHE A 256 -7.55 -10.26 -0.48
C PHE A 256 -7.66 -10.06 -1.99
N THR A 257 -7.82 -8.80 -2.39
CA THR A 257 -7.39 -8.25 -3.67
C THR A 257 -5.95 -7.72 -3.55
N THR A 258 -5.34 -7.31 -4.66
CA THR A 258 -4.01 -6.67 -4.64
C THR A 258 -3.99 -5.44 -3.73
N SER A 259 -4.98 -4.57 -3.86
CA SER A 259 -5.10 -3.34 -3.08
C SER A 259 -5.26 -3.63 -1.59
N THR A 260 -6.20 -4.49 -1.22
CA THR A 260 -6.46 -4.80 0.20
C THR A 260 -5.29 -5.55 0.85
N LEU A 261 -4.56 -6.39 0.10
CA LEU A 261 -3.32 -7.01 0.58
C LEU A 261 -2.23 -5.97 0.85
N GLN A 262 -2.06 -5.00 -0.04
CA GLN A 262 -1.09 -3.91 0.13
C GLN A 262 -1.41 -3.06 1.36
N GLN A 263 -2.68 -2.71 1.55
CA GLN A 263 -3.16 -1.95 2.70
C GLN A 263 -2.91 -2.69 4.02
N GLU A 264 -3.34 -3.95 4.10
CA GLU A 264 -3.22 -4.72 5.32
C GLU A 264 -1.78 -5.10 5.65
N ALA A 265 -0.96 -5.44 4.66
CA ALA A 265 0.47 -5.70 4.87
C ALA A 265 1.23 -4.44 5.34
N SER A 266 0.82 -3.25 4.88
CA SER A 266 1.37 -1.99 5.37
C SER A 266 0.98 -1.73 6.83
N LYS A 267 -0.27 -2.00 7.19
CA LYS A 267 -0.81 -1.80 8.54
C LYS A 267 -0.19 -2.82 9.54
N ALA A 268 -0.41 -4.11 9.30
CA ALA A 268 -0.08 -5.18 10.24
C ALA A 268 1.41 -5.60 10.22
N LEU A 269 2.08 -5.50 9.06
CA LEU A 269 3.45 -5.98 8.89
C LEU A 269 4.49 -4.86 8.76
N ASN A 270 4.06 -3.60 8.60
CA ASN A 270 4.91 -2.46 8.25
C ASN A 270 5.70 -2.69 6.94
N PHE A 271 5.08 -3.35 5.96
CA PHE A 271 5.72 -3.57 4.67
C PHE A 271 5.39 -2.43 3.71
N PRO A 272 6.38 -1.80 3.06
CA PRO A 272 6.14 -0.97 1.88
C PRO A 272 5.42 -1.77 0.79
N ILE A 273 4.60 -1.10 -0.02
CA ILE A 273 3.82 -1.74 -1.08
C ILE A 273 4.71 -2.52 -2.05
N SER A 274 5.84 -1.94 -2.46
CA SER A 274 6.80 -2.60 -3.34
C SER A 274 7.41 -3.88 -2.73
N LYS A 275 7.63 -3.90 -1.41
CA LYS A 275 8.11 -5.08 -0.68
C LYS A 275 7.02 -6.15 -0.65
N THR A 276 5.77 -5.77 -0.37
CA THR A 276 4.61 -6.67 -0.36
C THR A 276 4.48 -7.38 -1.70
N MET A 277 4.48 -6.63 -2.81
CA MET A 277 4.35 -7.20 -4.15
C MET A 277 5.52 -8.10 -4.52
N ARG A 278 6.74 -7.74 -4.18
CA ARG A 278 7.93 -8.57 -4.43
C ARG A 278 7.88 -9.90 -3.68
N ILE A 279 7.44 -9.90 -2.42
CA ILE A 279 7.31 -11.12 -1.63
C ILE A 279 6.14 -11.97 -2.14
N ALA A 280 5.00 -11.35 -2.45
CA ALA A 280 3.86 -12.04 -3.04
C ALA A 280 4.23 -12.73 -4.37
N GLN A 281 5.04 -12.07 -5.22
CA GLN A 281 5.56 -12.66 -6.45
C GLN A 281 6.39 -13.93 -6.17
N GLN A 282 7.25 -13.89 -5.15
CA GLN A 282 8.05 -15.06 -4.75
C GLN A 282 7.17 -16.22 -4.27
N LEU A 283 6.15 -15.92 -3.46
CA LEU A 283 5.21 -16.94 -2.97
C LEU A 283 4.37 -17.54 -4.09
N TYR A 284 3.99 -16.76 -5.09
CA TYR A 284 3.26 -17.21 -6.28
C TYR A 284 4.12 -18.08 -7.19
N GLU A 285 5.33 -17.60 -7.56
CA GLU A 285 6.20 -18.30 -8.51
C GLU A 285 6.76 -19.62 -7.97
N GLY A 286 6.83 -19.76 -6.66
CA GLY A 286 7.21 -20.97 -5.96
C GLY A 286 8.40 -20.81 -5.04
N VAL A 287 8.30 -21.47 -3.91
CA VAL A 287 9.34 -21.62 -2.89
C VAL A 287 9.59 -23.09 -2.61
N ASP A 288 10.81 -23.43 -2.20
CA ASP A 288 11.13 -24.81 -1.82
C ASP A 288 10.54 -25.11 -0.43
N VAL A 289 9.52 -25.97 -0.36
CA VAL A 289 8.89 -26.42 0.88
C VAL A 289 9.44 -27.80 1.25
N LYS A 290 9.93 -27.93 2.46
CA LYS A 290 10.50 -29.17 2.97
C LYS A 290 9.53 -30.34 2.80
N GLY A 291 9.97 -31.41 2.14
CA GLY A 291 9.16 -32.61 1.89
C GLY A 291 8.17 -32.49 0.71
N GLN A 292 7.95 -31.30 0.15
CA GLN A 292 7.04 -31.07 -0.97
C GLN A 292 7.73 -30.55 -2.25
N GLY A 293 8.98 -30.10 -2.12
CA GLY A 293 9.73 -29.50 -3.23
C GLY A 293 9.31 -28.06 -3.51
N THR A 294 9.55 -27.56 -4.74
CA THR A 294 9.20 -26.18 -5.11
C THR A 294 7.72 -26.14 -5.51
N VAL A 295 6.94 -25.30 -4.82
CA VAL A 295 5.50 -25.11 -5.04
C VAL A 295 5.11 -23.65 -4.93
N GLY A 296 4.12 -23.19 -5.71
CA GLY A 296 3.48 -21.91 -5.54
C GLY A 296 2.56 -21.95 -4.32
N LEU A 297 2.74 -21.03 -3.37
CA LEU A 297 2.00 -21.03 -2.11
C LEU A 297 0.72 -20.20 -2.17
N ILE A 298 0.62 -19.26 -3.10
CA ILE A 298 -0.55 -18.40 -3.26
C ILE A 298 -1.01 -18.36 -4.70
N THR A 299 -2.25 -17.92 -4.91
CA THR A 299 -2.81 -17.61 -6.22
C THR A 299 -2.18 -16.36 -6.82
N TYR A 300 -2.50 -16.07 -8.07
CA TYR A 300 -2.00 -14.91 -8.81
C TYR A 300 -2.27 -13.61 -8.04
N LEU A 301 -1.23 -12.79 -7.92
CA LEU A 301 -1.20 -11.65 -6.97
C LEU A 301 -1.72 -10.32 -7.54
N ARG A 302 -1.95 -10.22 -8.86
CA ARG A 302 -2.49 -9.01 -9.50
C ARG A 302 -3.94 -9.23 -9.85
N THR A 303 -4.81 -8.97 -8.89
CA THR A 303 -6.25 -9.20 -9.02
C THR A 303 -7.05 -8.16 -8.24
N ASP A 304 -8.16 -7.76 -8.77
CA ASP A 304 -9.23 -6.99 -8.13
C ASP A 304 -10.44 -7.86 -7.76
N SER A 305 -10.37 -9.16 -8.09
CA SER A 305 -11.42 -10.14 -7.80
C SER A 305 -11.35 -10.64 -6.36
N VAL A 306 -12.53 -10.83 -5.77
CA VAL A 306 -12.73 -11.53 -4.48
C VAL A 306 -13.32 -12.94 -4.69
N ARG A 307 -13.42 -13.39 -5.93
CA ARG A 307 -13.94 -14.72 -6.29
C ARG A 307 -13.00 -15.81 -5.79
N ILE A 308 -13.58 -16.91 -5.39
CA ILE A 308 -12.87 -18.14 -4.98
C ILE A 308 -13.38 -19.27 -5.87
N SER A 309 -12.51 -20.16 -6.32
CA SER A 309 -12.90 -21.37 -7.05
C SER A 309 -13.71 -22.31 -6.16
N GLU A 310 -14.63 -23.06 -6.75
CA GLU A 310 -15.46 -24.03 -6.03
C GLU A 310 -14.61 -25.08 -5.30
N GLU A 311 -13.49 -25.51 -5.91
CA GLU A 311 -12.56 -26.47 -5.30
C GLU A 311 -11.93 -25.88 -4.02
N ALA A 312 -11.42 -24.65 -4.08
CA ALA A 312 -10.80 -24.00 -2.92
C ALA A 312 -11.82 -23.68 -1.82
N ASP A 313 -13.06 -23.35 -2.20
CA ASP A 313 -14.13 -23.12 -1.26
C ASP A 313 -14.51 -24.40 -0.51
N ALA A 314 -14.67 -25.53 -1.24
CA ALA A 314 -14.94 -26.84 -0.65
C ALA A 314 -13.82 -27.29 0.30
N GLN A 315 -12.55 -27.14 -0.12
CA GLN A 315 -11.39 -27.45 0.75
C GLN A 315 -11.37 -26.59 2.03
N ALA A 316 -11.73 -25.31 1.91
CA ALA A 316 -11.80 -24.42 3.05
C ALA A 316 -12.91 -24.82 4.02
N HIS A 317 -14.08 -25.18 3.52
CA HIS A 317 -15.19 -25.68 4.33
C HIS A 317 -14.82 -26.95 5.09
N GLU A 318 -14.20 -27.93 4.41
CA GLU A 318 -13.73 -29.17 5.04
C GLU A 318 -12.71 -28.88 6.15
N TYR A 319 -11.73 -28.00 5.85
CA TYR A 319 -10.70 -27.61 6.81
C TYR A 319 -11.31 -26.93 8.05
N ILE A 320 -12.22 -25.96 7.86
CA ILE A 320 -12.85 -25.22 8.95
C ILE A 320 -13.73 -26.15 9.78
N GLY A 321 -14.60 -26.95 9.15
CA GLY A 321 -15.46 -27.90 9.85
C GLY A 321 -14.65 -28.87 10.75
N LYS A 322 -13.54 -29.38 10.22
CA LYS A 322 -12.67 -30.31 10.94
C LYS A 322 -11.89 -29.68 12.10
N ASN A 323 -11.40 -28.44 11.96
CA ASN A 323 -10.47 -27.84 12.94
C ASN A 323 -11.14 -26.87 13.90
N TYR A 324 -12.31 -26.30 13.55
CA TYR A 324 -13.02 -25.28 14.35
C TYR A 324 -14.44 -25.72 14.72
N GLY A 325 -15.05 -26.61 13.93
CA GLY A 325 -16.43 -27.08 14.10
C GLY A 325 -17.40 -26.47 13.07
N GLU A 326 -18.53 -27.14 12.88
CA GLU A 326 -19.52 -26.76 11.84
C GLU A 326 -20.19 -25.42 12.09
N ASN A 327 -20.32 -24.99 13.34
CA ASN A 327 -20.84 -23.67 13.71
C ASN A 327 -19.96 -22.51 13.27
N TYR A 328 -18.67 -22.77 12.93
CA TYR A 328 -17.77 -21.77 12.38
C TYR A 328 -17.86 -21.66 10.85
N LEU A 329 -18.62 -22.49 10.18
CA LEU A 329 -18.82 -22.39 8.73
C LEU A 329 -19.73 -21.21 8.39
N ALA A 330 -19.36 -20.47 7.33
CA ALA A 330 -20.22 -19.42 6.80
C ALA A 330 -21.49 -20.04 6.20
N THR A 331 -22.66 -19.63 6.68
CA THR A 331 -23.98 -20.12 6.19
C THR A 331 -24.35 -19.58 4.81
N GLN A 332 -23.70 -18.52 4.36
CA GLN A 332 -23.85 -17.96 3.01
C GLN A 332 -22.49 -17.46 2.53
N THR A 333 -22.00 -18.03 1.46
CA THR A 333 -20.92 -17.44 0.67
C THR A 333 -21.45 -16.16 -0.02
N THR A 334 -21.42 -15.04 0.69
CA THR A 334 -21.83 -13.76 0.14
C THR A 334 -20.75 -13.20 -0.80
N ALA A 335 -20.53 -13.88 -1.91
CA ALA A 335 -20.10 -13.20 -3.11
C ALA A 335 -21.35 -12.49 -3.68
N LYS A 336 -21.70 -11.31 -3.17
CA LYS A 336 -22.52 -10.41 -3.95
C LYS A 336 -21.79 -10.26 -5.29
N LYS A 337 -22.46 -10.64 -6.38
CA LYS A 337 -22.08 -10.18 -7.72
C LYS A 337 -22.00 -8.66 -7.61
N SER A 338 -20.81 -8.13 -7.40
CA SER A 338 -20.59 -6.71 -7.52
C SER A 338 -20.86 -6.41 -8.99
N GLY A 339 -21.74 -5.47 -9.28
CA GLY A 339 -22.10 -5.09 -10.64
C GLY A 339 -20.99 -4.35 -11.41
N ALA A 340 -19.77 -4.32 -10.90
CA ALA A 340 -18.58 -3.93 -11.62
C ALA A 340 -18.09 -5.14 -12.40
N LYS A 341 -17.95 -5.00 -13.71
CA LYS A 341 -17.40 -5.98 -14.64
C LYS A 341 -16.01 -6.42 -14.18
N ILE A 342 -15.98 -7.50 -13.41
CA ILE A 342 -14.75 -8.16 -12.95
C ILE A 342 -14.23 -8.91 -14.18
N GLN A 343 -12.93 -8.89 -14.41
CA GLN A 343 -12.29 -9.86 -15.30
C GLN A 343 -12.58 -11.26 -14.71
N ASP A 344 -13.59 -11.92 -15.22
CA ASP A 344 -14.16 -13.17 -14.66
C ASP A 344 -13.16 -14.34 -14.53
N ALA A 345 -11.97 -14.19 -15.10
CA ALA A 345 -10.91 -15.20 -15.07
C ALA A 345 -10.07 -15.21 -13.79
N HIS A 346 -10.05 -14.11 -13.00
CA HIS A 346 -9.18 -14.02 -11.84
C HIS A 346 -9.87 -14.46 -10.56
N GLU A 347 -9.07 -15.03 -9.65
CA GLU A 347 -9.45 -15.31 -8.28
C GLU A 347 -8.84 -14.30 -7.31
N ALA A 348 -9.36 -14.28 -6.07
CA ALA A 348 -8.74 -13.56 -4.96
C ALA A 348 -7.36 -14.13 -4.63
N ILE A 349 -6.54 -13.33 -3.94
CA ILE A 349 -5.26 -13.79 -3.39
C ILE A 349 -5.53 -14.68 -2.19
N ARG A 350 -5.22 -15.97 -2.32
CA ARG A 350 -5.43 -17.00 -1.31
C ARG A 350 -4.27 -18.00 -1.29
N PRO A 351 -4.12 -18.82 -0.24
CA PRO A 351 -3.21 -19.96 -0.31
C PRO A 351 -3.67 -20.92 -1.42
N SER A 352 -2.73 -21.51 -2.13
CA SER A 352 -3.00 -22.52 -3.16
C SER A 352 -3.58 -23.82 -2.56
N ASP A 353 -3.36 -24.03 -1.25
CA ASP A 353 -3.88 -25.15 -0.48
C ASP A 353 -4.01 -24.71 0.99
N ILE A 354 -5.23 -24.68 1.52
CA ILE A 354 -5.49 -24.27 2.90
C ILE A 354 -4.86 -25.22 3.93
N ASN A 355 -4.67 -26.49 3.57
CA ASN A 355 -4.04 -27.47 4.43
C ASN A 355 -2.54 -27.21 4.65
N ARG A 356 -1.89 -26.39 3.79
CA ARG A 356 -0.54 -25.87 4.05
C ARG A 356 -0.59 -24.74 5.06
N THR A 357 -0.85 -25.08 6.31
CA THR A 357 -0.93 -24.08 7.38
C THR A 357 0.37 -23.30 7.52
N PRO A 358 0.34 -22.07 8.05
CA PRO A 358 1.55 -21.30 8.33
C PRO A 358 2.59 -22.05 9.14
N ALA A 359 2.15 -22.86 10.13
CA ALA A 359 3.04 -23.68 10.95
C ALA A 359 3.84 -24.69 10.14
N MET A 360 3.22 -25.32 9.13
CA MET A 360 3.89 -26.34 8.29
C MET A 360 4.96 -25.77 7.37
N VAL A 361 4.81 -24.51 6.91
CA VAL A 361 5.74 -23.90 5.96
C VAL A 361 6.76 -22.97 6.61
N LYS A 362 6.66 -22.74 7.91
CA LYS A 362 7.47 -21.77 8.67
C LYS A 362 8.96 -21.93 8.44
N ASP A 363 9.47 -23.16 8.53
CA ASP A 363 10.90 -23.46 8.44
C ASP A 363 11.44 -23.42 6.99
N SER A 364 10.54 -23.36 6.02
CA SER A 364 10.86 -23.27 4.58
C SER A 364 10.87 -21.84 4.06
N LEU A 365 10.37 -20.89 4.83
CA LEU A 365 10.18 -19.51 4.43
C LEU A 365 11.12 -18.56 5.17
N SER A 366 11.57 -17.50 4.47
CA SER A 366 12.16 -16.37 5.15
C SER A 366 11.14 -15.71 6.09
N ARG A 367 11.62 -14.96 7.09
CA ARG A 367 10.76 -14.26 8.04
C ARG A 367 9.69 -13.40 7.36
N ASP A 368 10.05 -12.69 6.31
CA ASP A 368 9.12 -11.80 5.59
C ASP A 368 8.11 -12.59 4.75
N GLN A 369 8.56 -13.66 4.07
CA GLN A 369 7.68 -14.57 3.33
C GLN A 369 6.68 -15.25 4.27
N PHE A 370 7.14 -15.73 5.42
CA PHE A 370 6.28 -16.34 6.43
C PHE A 370 5.19 -15.38 6.92
N ARG A 371 5.56 -14.14 7.28
CA ARG A 371 4.62 -13.15 7.78
C ARG A 371 3.55 -12.80 6.73
N LEU A 372 3.94 -12.63 5.47
CA LEU A 372 2.99 -12.33 4.40
C LEU A 372 2.10 -13.54 4.09
N TYR A 373 2.66 -14.75 4.02
CA TYR A 373 1.89 -15.97 3.82
C TYR A 373 0.87 -16.19 4.94
N GLN A 374 1.30 -16.01 6.21
CA GLN A 374 0.41 -16.12 7.35
C GLN A 374 -0.75 -15.13 7.30
N LEU A 375 -0.50 -13.89 6.88
CA LEU A 375 -1.54 -12.88 6.70
C LEU A 375 -2.55 -13.30 5.64
N ILE A 376 -2.07 -13.77 4.47
CA ILE A 376 -2.93 -14.24 3.37
C ILE A 376 -3.73 -15.46 3.79
N TRP A 377 -3.09 -16.42 4.43
CA TRP A 377 -3.74 -17.66 4.88
C TRP A 377 -4.85 -17.37 5.90
N LYS A 378 -4.55 -16.59 6.93
CA LYS A 378 -5.52 -16.20 7.97
C LYS A 378 -6.71 -15.45 7.38
N ARG A 379 -6.47 -14.51 6.48
CA ARG A 379 -7.54 -13.74 5.83
C ARG A 379 -8.45 -14.62 4.98
N PHE A 380 -7.87 -15.57 4.23
CA PHE A 380 -8.63 -16.52 3.44
C PHE A 380 -9.49 -17.42 4.32
N ALA A 381 -8.91 -18.05 5.34
CA ALA A 381 -9.64 -18.90 6.28
C ALA A 381 -10.80 -18.11 6.92
N ALA A 382 -10.52 -16.92 7.46
CA ALA A 382 -11.53 -16.03 8.05
C ALA A 382 -12.66 -15.69 7.08
N SER A 383 -12.36 -15.48 5.81
CA SER A 383 -13.35 -15.13 4.78
C SER A 383 -14.37 -16.24 4.49
N ARG A 384 -14.07 -17.47 4.91
CA ARG A 384 -14.94 -18.67 4.76
C ARG A 384 -15.59 -19.08 6.08
N MET A 385 -15.35 -18.30 7.16
CA MET A 385 -15.91 -18.56 8.48
C MET A 385 -17.17 -17.72 8.77
N ALA A 386 -17.92 -18.17 9.76
CA ALA A 386 -19.10 -17.47 10.25
C ALA A 386 -18.74 -16.09 10.81
N SER A 387 -19.69 -15.16 10.73
CA SER A 387 -19.59 -13.84 11.33
C SER A 387 -19.43 -13.92 12.86
N ALA A 388 -18.73 -12.96 13.44
CA ALA A 388 -18.71 -12.81 14.88
C ALA A 388 -19.97 -12.11 15.38
N VAL A 389 -20.45 -12.50 16.54
CA VAL A 389 -21.64 -11.95 17.18
C VAL A 389 -21.26 -11.33 18.52
N TYR A 390 -21.70 -10.10 18.71
CA TYR A 390 -21.53 -9.34 19.95
C TYR A 390 -22.87 -9.12 20.61
N GLU A 391 -22.97 -9.41 21.89
CA GLU A 391 -24.02 -8.86 22.76
C GLU A 391 -23.69 -7.38 23.03
N THR A 392 -24.64 -6.51 22.82
CA THR A 392 -24.49 -5.07 23.06
C THR A 392 -25.45 -4.61 24.14
N THR A 393 -24.98 -3.76 25.03
CA THR A 393 -25.82 -3.07 26.01
C THR A 393 -25.59 -1.58 25.88
N ASN A 394 -26.64 -0.83 25.58
CA ASN A 394 -26.64 0.61 25.51
C ASN A 394 -27.54 1.15 26.63
N VAL A 395 -26.98 2.00 27.47
CA VAL A 395 -27.67 2.62 28.59
C VAL A 395 -27.78 4.11 28.33
N LYS A 396 -29.00 4.64 28.42
CA LYS A 396 -29.24 6.06 28.45
C LYS A 396 -29.49 6.51 29.89
N ILE A 397 -28.80 7.54 30.29
CA ILE A 397 -28.84 8.12 31.63
C ILE A 397 -29.29 9.56 31.50
N GLY A 398 -30.25 10.00 32.31
CA GLY A 398 -30.74 11.35 32.37
C GLY A 398 -30.19 12.08 33.58
N ALA A 399 -29.89 13.37 33.40
CA ALA A 399 -29.62 14.34 34.45
C ALA A 399 -30.38 15.62 34.08
N GLY A 400 -31.56 15.78 34.66
CA GLY A 400 -32.49 16.86 34.29
C GLY A 400 -32.86 16.79 32.82
N ASN A 401 -32.62 17.85 32.08
CA ASN A 401 -32.87 17.91 30.62
C ASN A 401 -31.79 17.22 29.80
N TYR A 402 -30.64 16.86 30.39
CA TYR A 402 -29.49 16.32 29.65
C TYR A 402 -29.46 14.79 29.64
N ARG A 403 -28.80 14.26 28.64
CA ARG A 403 -28.66 12.83 28.41
C ARG A 403 -27.18 12.44 28.31
N PHE A 404 -26.88 11.30 28.92
CA PHE A 404 -25.60 10.62 28.83
C PHE A 404 -25.80 9.21 28.27
N THR A 405 -24.79 8.66 27.64
CA THR A 405 -24.82 7.31 27.08
C THR A 405 -23.62 6.50 27.51
N VAL A 406 -23.87 5.23 27.76
CA VAL A 406 -22.82 4.23 27.96
C VAL A 406 -23.11 3.06 27.06
N SER A 407 -22.10 2.59 26.37
CA SER A 407 -22.21 1.39 25.51
C SER A 407 -21.14 0.38 25.90
N ALA A 408 -21.54 -0.89 25.97
CA ALA A 408 -20.62 -2.01 26.11
C ALA A 408 -20.97 -3.07 25.08
N SER A 409 -19.95 -3.81 24.67
CA SER A 409 -20.13 -4.99 23.82
C SER A 409 -19.27 -6.13 24.30
N LYS A 410 -19.82 -7.33 24.30
CA LYS A 410 -19.13 -8.57 24.66
C LYS A 410 -19.23 -9.55 23.49
N ILE A 411 -18.16 -10.26 23.20
CA ILE A 411 -18.18 -11.32 22.19
C ILE A 411 -19.05 -12.47 22.72
N ALA A 412 -20.16 -12.75 22.03
CA ALA A 412 -21.01 -13.91 22.27
C ALA A 412 -20.53 -15.10 21.45
N PHE A 413 -20.13 -14.85 20.21
CA PHE A 413 -19.52 -15.83 19.32
C PHE A 413 -18.40 -15.19 18.54
N ASP A 414 -17.20 -15.73 18.60
CA ASP A 414 -16.02 -15.13 17.98
C ASP A 414 -15.93 -15.38 16.46
N GLY A 415 -16.55 -16.44 15.94
CA GLY A 415 -16.59 -16.74 14.52
C GLY A 415 -15.23 -16.63 13.84
N PHE A 416 -15.11 -15.86 12.77
CA PHE A 416 -13.85 -15.65 12.04
C PHE A 416 -12.74 -15.02 12.90
N MET A 417 -13.08 -14.36 14.00
CA MET A 417 -12.10 -13.71 14.89
C MET A 417 -11.21 -14.70 15.63
N SER A 418 -11.61 -15.96 15.70
CA SER A 418 -10.75 -17.05 16.21
C SER A 418 -9.47 -17.24 15.39
N VAL A 419 -9.45 -16.80 14.12
CA VAL A 419 -8.30 -16.91 13.20
C VAL A 419 -7.71 -15.55 12.84
N TYR A 420 -8.55 -14.54 12.69
CA TYR A 420 -8.17 -13.24 12.15
C TYR A 420 -8.79 -12.11 12.96
N THR A 421 -7.95 -11.40 13.71
CA THR A 421 -8.31 -10.17 14.42
C THR A 421 -7.52 -8.99 13.87
N SER A 422 -8.11 -7.82 13.82
CA SER A 422 -7.44 -6.56 13.49
C SER A 422 -7.09 -5.79 14.76
N GLU A 423 -6.12 -4.85 14.67
CA GLU A 423 -5.76 -3.99 15.81
C GLU A 423 -6.94 -3.15 16.32
N ASP A 424 -7.93 -2.88 15.46
CA ASP A 424 -9.13 -2.14 15.83
C ASP A 424 -10.09 -2.99 16.70
N ASP A 425 -9.97 -4.31 16.67
CA ASP A 425 -10.80 -5.24 17.42
C ASP A 425 -10.43 -5.32 18.91
N GLU A 426 -9.18 -5.09 19.26
CA GLU A 426 -8.70 -5.12 20.65
C GLU A 426 -9.18 -3.94 21.50
N LYS A 427 -9.60 -2.84 20.88
CA LYS A 427 -10.07 -1.63 21.57
C LYS A 427 -11.54 -1.69 22.03
N ALA A 428 -12.31 -2.67 21.58
CA ALA A 428 -13.75 -2.76 21.82
C ALA A 428 -14.14 -3.41 23.17
N GLU A 429 -13.21 -3.93 23.97
CA GLU A 429 -13.52 -4.88 25.04
C GLU A 429 -13.69 -4.29 26.45
N ASN A 430 -13.64 -2.99 26.69
CA ASN A 430 -13.38 -2.50 28.05
C ASN A 430 -14.56 -1.89 28.83
N ASN A 431 -15.80 -2.40 28.73
CA ASN A 431 -16.85 -1.99 29.69
C ASN A 431 -17.64 -3.19 30.23
N VAL A 432 -17.05 -3.89 31.19
CA VAL A 432 -17.61 -5.11 31.83
C VAL A 432 -18.75 -4.79 32.82
N LEU A 433 -18.91 -3.53 33.23
CA LEU A 433 -19.79 -3.12 34.32
C LEU A 433 -21.31 -3.14 33.98
N LEU A 434 -21.68 -3.22 32.70
CA LEU A 434 -23.09 -3.05 32.29
C LEU A 434 -23.97 -4.29 32.42
N LYS A 435 -23.50 -5.38 33.01
CA LYS A 435 -24.29 -6.63 33.09
C LYS A 435 -25.46 -6.54 34.06
N SER A 436 -25.34 -5.74 35.11
CA SER A 436 -26.30 -5.65 36.23
C SER A 436 -27.10 -4.37 36.25
N ILE A 437 -26.96 -3.51 35.24
CA ILE A 437 -27.67 -2.23 35.20
C ILE A 437 -29.06 -2.40 34.62
N ASP A 438 -30.04 -1.89 35.35
CA ASP A 438 -31.44 -1.75 34.94
C ASP A 438 -31.97 -0.33 35.27
N GLU A 439 -33.23 -0.09 34.95
CA GLU A 439 -33.86 1.23 35.17
C GLU A 439 -34.02 1.57 36.66
N SER A 440 -33.91 0.60 37.56
CA SER A 440 -33.96 0.80 39.02
C SER A 440 -32.59 1.09 39.64
N THR A 441 -31.49 1.00 38.84
CA THR A 441 -30.14 1.17 39.32
C THR A 441 -29.91 2.61 39.78
N GLU A 442 -29.55 2.78 41.07
CA GLU A 442 -29.19 4.07 41.62
C GLU A 442 -27.80 4.47 41.19
N LEU A 443 -27.69 5.72 40.71
CA LEU A 443 -26.45 6.33 40.25
C LEU A 443 -26.14 7.57 41.10
N SER A 444 -24.93 7.66 41.59
CA SER A 444 -24.44 8.89 42.26
C SER A 444 -23.28 9.48 41.47
N LEU A 445 -23.32 10.78 41.22
CA LEU A 445 -22.23 11.48 40.53
C LEU A 445 -21.01 11.58 41.43
N GLU A 446 -19.88 11.06 40.98
CA GLU A 446 -18.58 11.24 41.66
C GLU A 446 -17.81 12.41 41.05
N LYS A 447 -17.79 12.53 39.71
CA LYS A 447 -17.04 13.56 39.01
C LYS A 447 -17.64 13.85 37.65
N LEU A 448 -17.58 15.11 37.23
CA LEU A 448 -17.73 15.53 35.84
C LEU A 448 -16.34 15.84 35.28
N ASP A 449 -15.98 15.26 34.15
CA ASP A 449 -14.67 15.38 33.50
C ASP A 449 -14.84 16.07 32.15
N GLU A 450 -14.55 17.36 32.12
CA GLU A 450 -14.61 18.19 30.91
C GLU A 450 -13.27 18.19 30.21
N LYS A 451 -13.28 18.12 28.86
CA LYS A 451 -12.06 18.16 28.04
C LYS A 451 -12.25 19.03 26.82
N GLN A 452 -11.36 20.00 26.69
CA GLN A 452 -11.25 20.82 25.48
C GLN A 452 -10.54 20.05 24.39
N HIS A 453 -11.04 20.15 23.19
CA HIS A 453 -10.46 19.55 21.98
C HIS A 453 -10.50 20.56 20.83
N PHE A 454 -9.65 20.32 19.86
CA PHE A 454 -9.69 21.01 18.57
C PHE A 454 -9.77 19.96 17.46
N THR A 455 -10.58 20.25 16.46
CA THR A 455 -10.62 19.39 15.26
C THR A 455 -9.22 19.30 14.66
N GLN A 456 -8.91 18.15 14.08
CA GLN A 456 -7.60 17.89 13.49
C GLN A 456 -7.68 17.93 11.97
N PRO A 457 -6.65 18.39 11.26
CA PRO A 457 -6.61 18.35 9.81
C PRO A 457 -6.71 16.89 9.31
N PRO A 458 -7.10 16.69 8.05
CA PRO A 458 -7.02 15.37 7.44
C PRO A 458 -5.61 14.82 7.56
N ALA A 459 -5.48 13.51 7.72
CA ALA A 459 -4.16 12.88 7.82
C ALA A 459 -3.43 12.91 6.46
N HIS A 460 -2.10 13.09 6.50
CA HIS A 460 -1.26 12.88 5.32
C HIS A 460 -1.48 11.49 4.74
N TYR A 461 -1.34 11.37 3.43
CA TYR A 461 -1.37 10.05 2.81
C TYR A 461 -0.23 9.16 3.29
N THR A 462 -0.53 7.88 3.47
CA THR A 462 0.43 6.80 3.51
C THR A 462 0.39 6.06 2.17
N GLU A 463 1.38 5.20 1.88
CA GLU A 463 1.30 4.35 0.68
C GLU A 463 -0.02 3.55 0.64
N ALA A 464 -0.48 3.05 1.78
CA ALA A 464 -1.69 2.26 1.91
C ALA A 464 -2.96 3.08 1.65
N SER A 465 -3.10 4.25 2.29
CA SER A 465 -4.26 5.11 2.08
C SER A 465 -4.32 5.69 0.67
N LEU A 466 -3.14 5.97 0.06
CA LEU A 466 -3.09 6.41 -1.34
C LEU A 466 -3.58 5.31 -2.30
N VAL A 467 -3.16 4.05 -2.09
CA VAL A 467 -3.67 2.92 -2.91
C VAL A 467 -5.18 2.77 -2.75
N LYS A 468 -5.68 2.90 -1.52
CA LYS A 468 -7.12 2.84 -1.25
C LYS A 468 -7.87 3.93 -2.02
N THR A 469 -7.41 5.18 -1.95
CA THR A 469 -8.01 6.32 -2.68
C THR A 469 -7.95 6.11 -4.20
N LEU A 470 -6.82 5.66 -4.75
CA LEU A 470 -6.69 5.38 -6.18
C LEU A 470 -7.69 4.27 -6.63
N GLU A 471 -7.85 3.22 -5.83
CA GLU A 471 -8.82 2.15 -6.10
C GLU A 471 -10.25 2.66 -6.05
N GLU A 472 -10.64 3.44 -5.02
CA GLU A 472 -11.97 4.01 -4.86
C GLU A 472 -12.34 4.97 -6.00
N LEU A 473 -11.38 5.73 -6.51
CA LEU A 473 -11.53 6.62 -7.67
C LEU A 473 -11.46 5.88 -9.01
N GLY A 474 -11.14 4.58 -9.03
CA GLY A 474 -10.95 3.82 -10.27
C GLY A 474 -9.67 4.15 -11.04
N ILE A 475 -8.71 4.81 -10.42
CA ILE A 475 -7.45 5.29 -11.00
C ILE A 475 -6.36 4.23 -10.86
N GLY A 476 -5.83 3.76 -11.98
CA GLY A 476 -4.88 2.65 -12.00
C GLY A 476 -5.54 1.28 -11.89
N ARG A 477 -4.72 0.25 -11.79
CA ARG A 477 -5.14 -1.16 -11.68
C ARG A 477 -4.11 -1.92 -10.82
N PRO A 478 -4.38 -3.17 -10.41
CA PRO A 478 -3.47 -3.97 -9.59
C PRO A 478 -2.01 -3.97 -10.04
N SER A 479 -1.76 -3.91 -11.35
CA SER A 479 -0.42 -3.86 -11.93
C SER A 479 0.27 -2.51 -11.80
N THR A 480 -0.44 -1.40 -11.55
CA THR A 480 0.10 -0.02 -11.62
C THR A 480 0.24 0.67 -10.28
N TYR A 481 -0.46 0.28 -9.22
CA TYR A 481 -0.39 0.96 -7.91
C TYR A 481 1.05 1.07 -7.39
N SER A 482 1.73 -0.06 -7.23
CA SER A 482 3.10 -0.10 -6.72
C SER A 482 4.12 0.62 -7.65
N PRO A 483 4.12 0.42 -8.97
CA PRO A 483 4.98 1.16 -9.89
C PRO A 483 4.76 2.67 -9.85
N THR A 484 3.51 3.14 -9.76
CA THR A 484 3.18 4.58 -9.69
C THR A 484 3.82 5.23 -8.47
N ILE A 485 3.56 4.69 -7.28
CA ILE A 485 4.11 5.23 -6.02
C ILE A 485 5.64 5.15 -6.02
N THR A 486 6.21 4.04 -6.48
CA THR A 486 7.67 3.89 -6.60
C THR A 486 8.27 4.94 -7.54
N THR A 487 7.58 5.27 -8.64
CA THR A 487 8.05 6.24 -9.62
C THR A 487 8.04 7.66 -9.05
N ILE A 488 6.95 8.12 -8.44
CA ILE A 488 6.86 9.48 -7.89
C ILE A 488 7.83 9.67 -6.71
N LEU A 489 8.11 8.63 -5.92
CA LEU A 489 9.18 8.63 -4.92
C LEU A 489 10.57 8.70 -5.56
N ALA A 490 10.83 7.90 -6.60
CA ALA A 490 12.13 7.89 -7.30
C ALA A 490 12.40 9.21 -8.04
N ARG A 491 11.36 9.88 -8.55
CA ARG A 491 11.43 11.21 -9.17
C ARG A 491 11.53 12.33 -8.14
N ARG A 492 11.33 12.02 -6.85
CA ARG A 492 11.36 12.97 -5.75
C ARG A 492 10.29 14.05 -5.83
N TYR A 493 9.18 13.72 -6.41
CA TYR A 493 7.99 14.56 -6.34
C TYR A 493 7.39 14.51 -4.94
N ILE A 494 7.60 13.39 -4.26
CA ILE A 494 7.20 13.17 -2.88
C ILE A 494 8.37 12.56 -2.08
N VAL A 495 8.31 12.73 -0.78
CA VAL A 495 9.20 12.09 0.19
C VAL A 495 8.37 11.31 1.19
N LYS A 496 8.98 10.32 1.81
CA LYS A 496 8.34 9.52 2.85
C LYS A 496 9.09 9.68 4.15
N GLU A 497 8.39 10.18 5.16
CA GLU A 497 8.89 10.29 6.53
C GLU A 497 8.05 9.40 7.43
N ASN A 498 8.69 8.45 8.09
CA ASN A 498 8.03 7.36 8.80
C ASN A 498 7.08 6.58 7.88
N LYS A 499 5.77 6.79 7.98
CA LYS A 499 4.75 6.19 7.10
C LYS A 499 4.08 7.23 6.20
N ASN A 500 4.17 8.50 6.56
CA ASN A 500 3.50 9.60 5.87
C ASN A 500 4.26 10.02 4.61
N ILE A 501 3.50 10.44 3.62
CA ILE A 501 3.96 10.97 2.35
C ILE A 501 3.79 12.48 2.39
N TYR A 502 4.83 13.21 2.01
CA TYR A 502 4.84 14.66 1.90
C TYR A 502 5.24 15.06 0.48
N VAL A 503 4.65 16.14 -0.02
CA VAL A 503 5.04 16.73 -1.30
C VAL A 503 6.38 17.46 -1.13
N THR A 504 7.20 17.45 -2.16
CA THR A 504 8.41 18.29 -2.22
C THR A 504 8.13 19.52 -3.06
N GLU A 505 8.93 20.58 -2.90
CA GLU A 505 8.86 21.76 -3.77
C GLU A 505 8.90 21.39 -5.26
N LEU A 506 9.76 20.42 -5.63
CA LEU A 506 9.80 19.88 -6.99
C LEU A 506 8.46 19.24 -7.41
N GLY A 507 7.82 18.52 -6.48
CA GLY A 507 6.50 17.90 -6.71
C GLY A 507 5.43 18.95 -6.92
N GLU A 508 5.41 20.01 -6.12
CA GLU A 508 4.47 21.14 -6.24
C GLU A 508 4.62 21.84 -7.61
N VAL A 509 5.87 22.18 -7.98
CA VAL A 509 6.15 22.80 -9.28
C VAL A 509 5.68 21.92 -10.45
N VAL A 510 5.98 20.62 -10.42
CA VAL A 510 5.53 19.70 -11.48
C VAL A 510 4.01 19.58 -11.49
N ASN A 511 3.37 19.48 -10.32
CA ASN A 511 1.91 19.43 -10.22
C ASN A 511 1.25 20.69 -10.77
N GLN A 512 1.78 21.86 -10.43
CA GLN A 512 1.26 23.15 -10.93
C GLN A 512 1.34 23.22 -12.47
N ILE A 513 2.49 22.88 -13.05
CA ILE A 513 2.64 22.81 -14.50
C ILE A 513 1.62 21.85 -15.13
N MET A 514 1.43 20.69 -14.51
CA MET A 514 0.47 19.71 -15.01
C MET A 514 -0.98 20.19 -14.88
N LYS A 515 -1.35 20.87 -13.78
CA LYS A 515 -2.69 21.45 -13.56
C LYS A 515 -3.00 22.56 -14.57
N GLU A 516 -2.04 23.41 -14.87
CA GLU A 516 -2.21 24.57 -15.75
C GLU A 516 -2.17 24.18 -17.23
N SER A 517 -1.18 23.37 -17.64
CA SER A 517 -0.95 23.08 -19.06
C SER A 517 -1.62 21.80 -19.55
N PHE A 518 -1.90 20.86 -18.65
CA PHE A 518 -2.44 19.53 -18.98
C PHE A 518 -3.60 19.13 -18.06
N PRO A 519 -4.62 19.99 -17.86
CA PRO A 519 -5.68 19.75 -16.88
C PRO A 519 -6.41 18.41 -17.09
N SER A 520 -6.67 18.00 -18.32
CA SER A 520 -7.30 16.72 -18.63
C SER A 520 -6.45 15.51 -18.22
N ILE A 521 -5.11 15.60 -18.33
CA ILE A 521 -4.20 14.50 -17.97
C ILE A 521 -4.18 14.24 -16.45
N VAL A 522 -4.40 15.29 -15.66
CA VAL A 522 -4.44 15.21 -14.20
C VAL A 522 -5.86 15.19 -13.64
N ASP A 523 -6.87 15.12 -14.48
CA ASP A 523 -8.25 14.95 -14.07
C ASP A 523 -8.51 13.50 -13.64
N GLU A 524 -9.12 13.35 -12.46
CA GLU A 524 -9.39 12.05 -11.85
C GLU A 524 -10.44 11.26 -12.65
N HIS A 525 -11.52 11.93 -13.07
CA HIS A 525 -12.60 11.31 -13.84
C HIS A 525 -12.12 10.90 -15.23
N PHE A 526 -11.35 11.75 -15.88
CA PHE A 526 -10.76 11.44 -17.19
C PHE A 526 -9.88 10.20 -17.10
N THR A 527 -9.00 10.12 -16.07
CA THR A 527 -8.10 8.97 -15.91
C THR A 527 -8.86 7.71 -15.56
N ALA A 528 -9.87 7.77 -14.69
CA ALA A 528 -10.74 6.64 -14.36
C ALA A 528 -11.51 6.13 -15.57
N ASN A 529 -12.09 7.05 -16.38
CA ASN A 529 -12.77 6.70 -17.63
C ASN A 529 -11.83 6.05 -18.64
N MET A 530 -10.60 6.53 -18.77
CA MET A 530 -9.59 5.92 -19.63
C MET A 530 -9.24 4.49 -19.20
N GLU A 531 -9.11 4.24 -17.89
CA GLU A 531 -8.91 2.88 -17.37
C GLU A 531 -10.11 1.97 -17.69
N SER A 532 -11.33 2.49 -17.58
CA SER A 532 -12.55 1.74 -17.95
C SER A 532 -12.63 1.47 -19.46
N LEU A 533 -12.24 2.42 -20.31
CA LEU A 533 -12.15 2.21 -21.76
C LEU A 533 -11.12 1.13 -22.12
N LEU A 534 -9.98 1.11 -21.44
CA LEU A 534 -8.97 0.06 -21.62
C LEU A 534 -9.46 -1.32 -21.19
N ASP A 535 -10.30 -1.40 -20.16
CA ASP A 535 -10.94 -2.66 -19.78
C ASP A 535 -11.97 -3.09 -20.84
N SER A 536 -12.77 -2.14 -21.38
CA SER A 536 -13.70 -2.41 -22.48
C SER A 536 -13.01 -2.86 -23.78
N VAL A 537 -11.78 -2.38 -24.04
CA VAL A 537 -10.94 -2.93 -25.12
C VAL A 537 -10.59 -4.39 -24.83
N GLY A 538 -10.24 -4.73 -23.59
CA GLY A 538 -9.94 -6.11 -23.17
C GLY A 538 -11.14 -7.04 -23.27
N GLU A 539 -12.35 -6.51 -23.13
CA GLU A 539 -13.63 -7.23 -23.35
C GLU A 539 -14.00 -7.34 -24.86
N GLY A 540 -13.29 -6.65 -25.73
CA GLY A 540 -13.58 -6.61 -27.17
C GLY A 540 -14.77 -5.74 -27.56
N THR A 541 -15.28 -4.91 -26.68
CA THR A 541 -16.44 -4.01 -26.92
C THR A 541 -16.03 -2.67 -27.50
N VAL A 542 -14.76 -2.26 -27.37
CA VAL A 542 -14.20 -0.98 -27.88
C VAL A 542 -12.95 -1.29 -28.71
N ASN A 543 -12.83 -0.60 -29.85
CA ASN A 543 -11.61 -0.66 -30.67
C ASN A 543 -10.50 0.16 -30.00
N TRP A 544 -9.32 -0.45 -29.82
CA TRP A 544 -8.19 0.19 -29.14
C TRP A 544 -7.63 1.41 -29.92
N LYS A 545 -7.69 1.41 -31.27
CA LYS A 545 -7.23 2.53 -32.08
C LYS A 545 -8.10 3.75 -31.88
N THR A 546 -9.42 3.60 -31.81
CA THR A 546 -10.36 4.68 -31.54
C THR A 546 -10.09 5.38 -30.20
N VAL A 547 -9.65 4.62 -29.19
CA VAL A 547 -9.26 5.21 -27.88
C VAL A 547 -8.06 6.16 -28.07
N ILE A 548 -7.09 5.78 -28.89
CA ILE A 548 -5.89 6.58 -29.15
C ILE A 548 -6.20 7.77 -30.07
N GLU A 549 -6.99 7.56 -31.12
CA GLU A 549 -7.45 8.60 -32.06
C GLU A 549 -8.17 9.75 -31.35
N ASN A 550 -9.03 9.40 -30.39
CA ASN A 550 -9.76 10.41 -29.60
C ASN A 550 -8.88 11.14 -28.58
N PHE A 551 -7.78 10.52 -28.16
CA PHE A 551 -6.89 11.08 -27.14
C PHE A 551 -5.76 11.95 -27.70
N TYR A 552 -5.15 11.54 -28.81
CA TYR A 552 -3.90 12.11 -29.30
C TYR A 552 -4.00 13.58 -29.74
N PRO A 553 -5.04 14.03 -30.49
CA PRO A 553 -5.13 15.42 -30.95
C PRO A 553 -5.19 16.46 -29.82
N ASP A 554 -5.89 16.13 -28.74
CA ASP A 554 -6.00 17.04 -27.59
C ASP A 554 -4.69 17.10 -26.80
N LEU A 555 -3.99 15.96 -26.66
CA LEU A 555 -2.66 15.93 -26.07
C LEU A 555 -1.67 16.79 -26.91
N GLU A 556 -1.70 16.66 -28.24
CA GLU A 556 -0.78 17.39 -29.11
C GLU A 556 -0.99 18.90 -29.04
N LYS A 557 -2.24 19.36 -29.10
CA LYS A 557 -2.59 20.78 -28.92
C LYS A 557 -2.14 21.31 -27.56
N ALA A 558 -2.36 20.54 -26.48
CA ALA A 558 -1.94 20.94 -25.15
C ALA A 558 -0.41 21.05 -25.03
N VAL A 559 0.33 20.14 -25.66
CA VAL A 559 1.81 20.18 -25.68
C VAL A 559 2.31 21.40 -26.46
N GLU A 560 1.75 21.68 -27.64
CA GLU A 560 2.12 22.84 -28.47
C GLU A 560 1.85 24.17 -27.75
N ALA A 561 0.73 24.29 -27.05
CA ALA A 561 0.43 25.43 -26.20
C ALA A 561 1.43 25.57 -25.07
N ALA A 562 1.68 24.48 -24.32
CA ALA A 562 2.61 24.48 -23.22
C ALA A 562 4.08 24.77 -23.62
N GLU A 563 4.51 24.36 -24.81
CA GLU A 563 5.86 24.71 -25.33
C GLU A 563 6.05 26.21 -25.49
N LYS A 564 4.99 26.93 -25.91
CA LYS A 564 5.00 28.37 -26.13
C LYS A 564 4.85 29.15 -24.83
N ASP A 565 3.91 28.73 -23.97
CA ASP A 565 3.44 29.53 -22.84
C ASP A 565 4.24 29.28 -21.54
N LEU A 566 4.82 28.09 -21.36
CA LEU A 566 5.57 27.78 -20.14
C LEU A 566 6.91 28.52 -20.09
N GLU A 567 7.11 29.25 -19.01
CA GLU A 567 8.40 29.84 -18.68
C GLU A 567 9.34 28.82 -17.98
N LYS A 568 10.64 29.13 -17.93
CA LYS A 568 11.60 28.30 -17.18
C LYS A 568 11.45 28.55 -15.70
N VAL A 569 11.12 27.51 -14.98
CA VAL A 569 11.06 27.52 -13.51
C VAL A 569 12.43 27.15 -12.95
N LYS A 570 13.03 28.05 -12.17
CA LYS A 570 14.25 27.75 -11.39
C LYS A 570 13.82 27.32 -9.99
N ILE A 571 14.08 26.08 -9.66
CA ILE A 571 13.98 25.61 -8.29
C ILE A 571 15.26 26.07 -7.58
N GLU A 572 15.12 26.93 -6.58
CA GLU A 572 16.25 27.37 -5.77
C GLU A 572 16.77 26.20 -4.92
N ASP A 573 18.10 26.09 -4.87
CA ASP A 573 18.70 25.06 -4.02
C ASP A 573 18.59 25.49 -2.55
N GLU A 574 18.23 24.58 -1.66
CA GLU A 574 18.23 24.81 -0.22
C GLU A 574 19.64 25.18 0.24
N VAL A 575 19.83 26.46 0.59
CA VAL A 575 21.12 26.99 1.07
C VAL A 575 21.30 26.60 2.54
N THR A 576 22.48 26.09 2.87
CA THR A 576 22.84 25.71 4.25
C THR A 576 23.87 26.65 4.86
N ASP A 577 23.98 26.62 6.18
CA ASP A 577 25.02 27.36 6.93
C ASP A 577 26.42 26.73 6.78
N VAL A 578 26.53 25.61 6.07
CA VAL A 578 27.81 24.93 5.87
C VAL A 578 28.60 25.62 4.77
N VAL A 579 29.74 26.16 5.14
CA VAL A 579 30.65 26.86 4.22
C VAL A 579 31.52 25.88 3.43
N CYS A 580 31.74 26.18 2.17
CA CYS A 580 32.65 25.44 1.30
C CYS A 580 34.10 25.75 1.66
N ASP A 581 34.89 24.73 2.01
CA ASP A 581 36.30 24.89 2.41
C ASP A 581 37.21 25.37 1.28
N VAL A 582 36.73 25.30 0.02
CA VAL A 582 37.54 25.67 -1.15
C VAL A 582 37.30 27.11 -1.58
N CYS A 583 36.06 27.62 -1.54
CA CYS A 583 35.72 28.93 -2.09
C CYS A 583 34.90 29.83 -1.16
N GLY A 584 34.62 29.40 0.08
CA GLY A 584 33.94 30.20 1.10
C GLY A 584 32.44 30.44 0.89
N ARG A 585 31.82 29.90 -0.16
CA ARG A 585 30.36 30.04 -0.39
C ARG A 585 29.56 29.07 0.48
N ASN A 586 28.39 29.46 0.91
CA ASN A 586 27.46 28.54 1.59
C ASN A 586 27.11 27.39 0.65
N MET A 587 27.19 26.15 1.16
CA MET A 587 26.88 24.97 0.37
C MET A 587 25.36 24.77 0.30
N VAL A 588 24.92 24.18 -0.79
CA VAL A 588 23.50 23.90 -1.05
C VAL A 588 23.24 22.40 -0.97
N VAL A 589 22.02 22.03 -0.55
CA VAL A 589 21.59 20.65 -0.54
C VAL A 589 21.32 20.19 -1.96
N LYS A 590 22.07 19.21 -2.41
CA LYS A 590 21.83 18.50 -3.67
C LYS A 590 21.48 17.04 -3.41
N TYR A 591 20.89 16.44 -4.42
CA TYR A 591 20.50 15.05 -4.32
C TYR A 591 21.28 14.21 -5.36
N GLY A 592 22.00 13.22 -4.89
CA GLY A 592 22.74 12.25 -5.70
C GLY A 592 22.10 10.85 -5.70
N PRO A 593 22.73 9.89 -6.39
CA PRO A 593 22.27 8.48 -6.41
C PRO A 593 22.17 7.83 -5.03
N HIS A 594 22.94 8.34 -4.06
CA HIS A 594 23.02 7.80 -2.69
C HIS A 594 22.26 8.63 -1.64
N GLY A 595 21.49 9.65 -2.06
CA GLY A 595 20.72 10.54 -1.17
C GLY A 595 21.18 11.99 -1.18
N LYS A 596 20.81 12.75 -0.14
CA LYS A 596 21.19 14.16 0.04
C LYS A 596 22.71 14.28 0.24
N PHE A 597 23.30 15.30 -0.36
CA PHE A 597 24.69 15.72 -0.11
C PHE A 597 24.79 17.24 -0.24
N LEU A 598 25.80 17.83 0.33
CA LEU A 598 26.09 19.24 0.19
C LEU A 598 27.02 19.45 -1.01
N ALA A 599 26.64 20.37 -1.89
CA ALA A 599 27.41 20.77 -3.04
C ALA A 599 27.75 22.27 -2.99
N CYS A 600 28.91 22.65 -3.48
CA CYS A 600 29.19 24.06 -3.66
C CYS A 600 28.40 24.65 -4.83
N PRO A 601 27.69 25.78 -4.66
CA PRO A 601 26.95 26.44 -5.74
C PRO A 601 27.88 27.02 -6.84
N GLY A 602 29.17 27.08 -6.60
CA GLY A 602 30.19 27.54 -7.55
C GLY A 602 30.55 26.54 -8.64
N PHE A 603 29.79 25.46 -8.82
CA PHE A 603 30.01 24.54 -9.94
C PHE A 603 29.76 25.26 -11.30
N PRO A 604 30.61 25.04 -12.33
CA PRO A 604 31.66 24.02 -12.44
C PRO A 604 33.06 24.44 -11.89
N GLU A 605 33.27 25.70 -11.50
CA GLU A 605 34.58 26.20 -11.05
C GLU A 605 34.97 25.58 -9.71
N CYS A 606 34.02 25.42 -8.79
CA CYS A 606 34.23 24.72 -7.52
C CYS A 606 33.38 23.46 -7.47
N ARG A 607 34.04 22.30 -7.46
CA ARG A 607 33.39 20.98 -7.45
C ARG A 607 33.33 20.34 -6.05
N ASN A 608 33.48 21.13 -5.00
CA ASN A 608 33.53 20.62 -3.64
C ASN A 608 32.17 20.07 -3.22
N THR A 609 32.18 18.91 -2.59
CA THR A 609 30.96 18.24 -2.05
C THR A 609 31.24 17.70 -0.66
N LYS A 610 30.23 17.75 0.23
CA LYS A 610 30.29 17.19 1.58
C LYS A 610 29.09 16.24 1.78
N PRO A 611 29.19 15.24 2.67
CA PRO A 611 28.04 14.44 3.06
C PRO A 611 27.02 15.32 3.79
N TYR A 612 25.72 15.14 3.48
CA TYR A 612 24.66 15.76 4.26
C TYR A 612 24.48 14.99 5.56
N LEU A 613 24.72 15.66 6.69
CA LEU A 613 24.58 15.07 8.02
C LEU A 613 23.28 15.52 8.66
N GLU A 614 22.33 14.59 8.79
CA GLU A 614 21.05 14.83 9.45
C GLU A 614 21.28 14.91 10.97
N LYS A 615 21.27 16.12 11.52
CA LYS A 615 21.38 16.39 12.97
C LYS A 615 20.11 15.96 13.67
N ILE A 616 20.23 15.32 14.83
CA ILE A 616 19.07 14.85 15.61
C ILE A 616 18.73 15.76 16.80
N GLY A 617 19.43 16.90 16.95
CA GLY A 617 19.22 17.86 18.03
C GLY A 617 19.78 17.39 19.38
N VAL A 618 20.65 16.39 19.40
CA VAL A 618 21.27 15.84 20.62
C VAL A 618 22.78 16.01 20.56
N LYS A 619 23.36 16.58 21.61
CA LYS A 619 24.80 16.78 21.69
C LYS A 619 25.54 15.54 22.20
N CYS A 620 26.71 15.30 21.63
CA CYS A 620 27.57 14.20 22.03
C CYS A 620 28.15 14.46 23.44
N LEU A 621 27.90 13.56 24.39
CA LEU A 621 28.44 13.66 25.74
C LEU A 621 29.96 13.52 25.83
N LYS A 622 30.62 12.96 24.78
CA LYS A 622 32.08 12.82 24.73
C LYS A 622 32.79 14.09 24.30
N CYS A 623 32.27 14.81 23.29
CA CYS A 623 32.97 15.94 22.68
C CYS A 623 32.13 17.22 22.49
N GLY A 624 30.84 17.20 22.87
CA GLY A 624 29.93 18.35 22.78
C GLY A 624 29.40 18.68 21.39
N LYS A 625 29.90 18.00 20.32
CA LYS A 625 29.40 18.18 18.95
C LYS A 625 28.06 17.50 18.73
N GLU A 626 27.42 17.76 17.58
CA GLU A 626 26.10 17.20 17.27
C GLU A 626 26.15 15.68 16.99
N ILE A 627 25.13 14.98 17.42
CA ILE A 627 24.88 13.59 17.00
C ILE A 627 24.08 13.61 15.71
N VAL A 628 24.51 12.83 14.73
CA VAL A 628 23.95 12.79 13.38
C VAL A 628 23.55 11.37 12.97
N LEU A 629 22.52 11.28 12.14
CA LEU A 629 22.10 10.01 11.56
C LEU A 629 23.04 9.62 10.41
N LYS A 630 23.69 8.47 10.53
CA LYS A 630 24.60 7.90 9.54
C LYS A 630 24.05 6.57 8.99
N LYS A 631 24.60 6.12 7.86
CA LYS A 631 24.29 4.80 7.28
C LYS A 631 25.58 3.99 7.11
N THR A 632 25.52 2.71 7.44
CA THR A 632 26.59 1.77 7.14
C THR A 632 26.68 1.50 5.63
N LYS A 633 27.79 0.91 5.15
CA LYS A 633 27.92 0.47 3.74
C LYS A 633 26.79 -0.48 3.28
N LYS A 634 26.16 -1.20 4.20
CA LYS A 634 24.99 -2.08 3.93
C LYS A 634 23.65 -1.36 4.08
N GLY A 635 23.63 -0.02 4.23
CA GLY A 635 22.41 0.79 4.31
C GLY A 635 21.71 0.83 5.68
N ARG A 636 22.24 0.16 6.72
CA ARG A 636 21.65 0.18 8.07
C ARG A 636 21.92 1.53 8.73
N LYS A 637 20.89 2.19 9.26
CA LYS A 637 20.96 3.46 9.97
C LYS A 637 21.57 3.26 11.37
N TYR A 638 22.40 4.22 11.79
CA TYR A 638 22.96 4.34 13.14
C TYR A 638 23.19 5.82 13.48
N TYR A 639 23.33 6.12 14.74
CA TYR A 639 23.60 7.46 15.25
C TYR A 639 25.08 7.57 15.62
N GLY A 640 25.76 8.58 15.14
CA GLY A 640 27.19 8.80 15.39
C GLY A 640 27.50 10.27 15.61
N CYS A 641 28.63 10.58 16.21
CA CYS A 641 29.09 11.96 16.33
C CYS A 641 29.42 12.54 14.96
N GLU A 642 29.12 13.83 14.72
CA GLU A 642 29.55 14.52 13.50
C GLU A 642 31.10 14.62 13.42
N ASN A 643 31.77 14.65 14.54
CA ASN A 643 33.22 14.72 14.65
C ASN A 643 33.95 13.34 14.52
N ASN A 644 33.29 12.36 13.93
CA ASN A 644 33.93 11.07 13.62
C ASN A 644 34.87 11.24 12.40
N PRO A 645 36.16 10.82 12.43
CA PRO A 645 36.71 9.79 13.33
C PRO A 645 37.31 10.26 14.67
N GLU A 646 37.48 11.54 14.92
CA GLU A 646 38.08 12.04 16.15
C GLU A 646 37.23 11.70 17.40
N CYS A 647 35.92 11.57 17.24
CA CYS A 647 35.01 11.08 18.26
C CYS A 647 34.35 9.79 17.79
N ASP A 648 34.56 8.72 18.54
CA ASP A 648 34.10 7.35 18.24
C ASP A 648 32.67 7.04 18.69
N PHE A 649 31.89 8.03 19.12
CA PHE A 649 30.54 7.79 19.60
C PHE A 649 29.65 7.17 18.52
N MET A 650 29.02 6.04 18.84
CA MET A 650 28.08 5.34 17.99
C MET A 650 26.95 4.70 18.80
N SER A 651 25.73 4.78 18.29
CA SER A 651 24.55 4.09 18.85
C SER A 651 23.63 3.55 17.75
N TRP A 652 23.07 2.36 17.96
CA TRP A 652 22.08 1.77 17.07
C TRP A 652 20.65 2.26 17.37
N SER A 653 20.42 2.77 18.57
CA SER A 653 19.16 3.36 19.00
C SER A 653 19.29 4.87 19.07
N ARG A 654 18.21 5.61 18.84
CA ARG A 654 18.21 7.08 18.84
C ARG A 654 18.55 7.60 20.22
N PRO A 655 19.66 8.33 20.42
CA PRO A 655 19.94 9.02 21.66
C PRO A 655 18.91 10.12 21.94
N VAL A 656 18.68 10.39 23.23
CA VAL A 656 17.88 11.54 23.70
C VAL A 656 18.80 12.52 24.44
N GLU A 657 18.36 13.75 24.62
CA GLU A 657 19.15 14.83 25.24
C GLU A 657 19.36 14.61 26.74
N GLU A 658 18.42 13.91 27.37
CA GLU A 658 18.44 13.65 28.80
C GLU A 658 19.53 12.63 29.17
N LYS A 659 20.27 12.95 30.24
CA LYS A 659 21.27 12.04 30.81
C LYS A 659 20.59 11.05 31.76
N CYS A 660 21.14 9.87 31.86
CA CYS A 660 20.66 8.89 32.84
C CYS A 660 20.83 9.41 34.27
N PRO A 661 19.77 9.53 35.06
CA PRO A 661 19.87 10.06 36.43
C PRO A 661 20.64 9.12 37.37
N LYS A 662 20.81 7.84 37.01
CA LYS A 662 21.49 6.83 37.81
C LYS A 662 23.01 6.80 37.56
N CYS A 663 23.45 6.93 36.28
CA CYS A 663 24.88 6.79 35.92
C CYS A 663 25.43 7.97 35.10
N GLY A 664 24.62 8.97 34.76
CA GLY A 664 25.04 10.12 33.95
C GLY A 664 25.30 9.82 32.45
N GLY A 665 25.14 8.57 32.04
CA GLY A 665 25.38 8.12 30.68
C GLY A 665 24.25 8.47 29.69
N TYR A 666 24.41 8.06 28.42
CA TYR A 666 23.38 8.27 27.39
C TYR A 666 22.10 7.53 27.68
N MET A 667 20.99 8.19 27.39
CA MET A 667 19.71 7.53 27.27
C MET A 667 19.32 7.35 25.80
N VAL A 668 18.68 6.26 25.46
CA VAL A 668 18.28 5.92 24.10
C VAL A 668 16.84 5.46 24.03
N MET A 669 16.19 5.74 22.91
CA MET A 669 14.80 5.29 22.65
C MET A 669 14.78 3.80 22.27
N LYS A 670 14.01 2.98 22.99
CA LYS A 670 13.64 1.61 22.61
C LYS A 670 12.11 1.47 22.63
N GLY A 671 11.48 1.62 21.46
CA GLY A 671 10.01 1.67 21.35
C GLY A 671 9.41 2.90 22.05
N SER A 672 8.44 2.71 22.92
CA SER A 672 7.82 3.76 23.75
C SER A 672 8.62 4.14 25.01
N LYS A 673 9.71 3.42 25.32
CA LYS A 673 10.51 3.61 26.51
C LYS A 673 11.83 4.30 26.21
N ILE A 674 12.31 5.09 27.17
CA ILE A 674 13.66 5.67 27.18
C ILE A 674 14.48 4.83 28.18
N VAL A 675 15.58 4.25 27.71
CA VAL A 675 16.42 3.35 28.51
C VAL A 675 17.85 3.84 28.54
N CYS A 676 18.56 3.55 29.61
CA CYS A 676 20.01 3.81 29.68
C CYS A 676 20.73 2.99 28.59
N ALA A 677 21.69 3.60 27.90
CA ALA A 677 22.50 2.92 26.88
C ALA A 677 23.46 1.90 27.51
N ASP A 678 23.81 2.06 28.78
CA ASP A 678 24.57 1.09 29.55
C ASP A 678 23.63 -0.01 30.08
N GLU A 679 23.81 -1.22 29.54
CA GLU A 679 23.00 -2.38 29.91
C GLU A 679 23.15 -2.78 31.38
N GLN A 680 24.30 -2.49 32.02
CA GLN A 680 24.54 -2.77 33.43
C GLN A 680 23.80 -1.79 34.35
N CYS A 681 23.53 -0.58 33.89
CA CYS A 681 22.78 0.42 34.64
C CYS A 681 21.31 0.08 34.79
N GLY A 682 20.69 -0.46 33.75
CA GLY A 682 19.32 -0.95 33.73
C GLY A 682 18.21 0.10 33.97
N TYR A 683 18.53 1.41 33.97
CA TYR A 683 17.53 2.46 34.20
C TYR A 683 16.58 2.60 32.98
N VAL A 684 15.28 2.62 33.27
CA VAL A 684 14.20 2.76 32.29
C VAL A 684 13.22 3.81 32.75
N THR A 685 12.78 4.67 31.84
CA THR A 685 11.69 5.65 32.07
C THR A 685 10.73 5.63 30.87
N GLU A 686 9.51 6.03 31.11
CA GLU A 686 8.55 6.20 30.01
C GLU A 686 8.78 7.58 29.35
N LYS A 687 8.48 7.66 28.05
CA LYS A 687 8.54 8.89 27.31
C LYS A 687 7.47 9.85 27.86
N LYS A 688 7.85 10.90 28.56
CA LYS A 688 6.94 12.01 28.87
C LYS A 688 6.47 12.60 27.53
N GLU A 689 5.19 12.61 27.27
CA GLU A 689 4.63 13.40 26.18
C GLU A 689 4.97 14.87 26.48
N LYS A 690 5.77 15.49 25.61
CA LYS A 690 5.92 16.94 25.64
C LYS A 690 4.57 17.51 25.22
N ASN A 691 3.86 18.12 26.15
CA ASN A 691 2.82 19.09 25.81
C ASN A 691 3.49 20.13 24.90
N GLN A 692 3.01 20.22 23.69
CA GLN A 692 3.37 21.31 22.80
C GLN A 692 2.75 22.57 23.41
N GLU A 693 3.61 23.48 23.91
CA GLU A 693 3.28 24.89 24.05
C GLU A 693 3.19 25.53 22.66
#